data_6805a219e2d549e71680bd4698ae2051
#
_entry.id   6805a219e2d549e71680bd4698ae2051
#
_cell.length_a   1.000
_cell.length_b   1.000
_cell.length_c   1.000
_cell.angle_alpha   90.00
_cell.angle_beta   90.00
_cell.angle_gamma   90.00
#
_symmetry.space_group_name_H-M   'P 1'
#
loop_
_entity.id
_entity.type
_entity.pdbx_description
1 polymer ?
#
loop_
_entity_poly.entity_id
_entity_poly.type
_entity_poly.pdbx_seq_one_letter_code
_entity_poly.pdbx_strand_id
1 'polypeptide(L)'
;MSPTPDRPEASLPWLPSLPLRGTPPLPGSTITVTVLRPMAVAALSAVTPEEPRVLLLSQREAAAEPAGLSDVRPLGVLAAVLRLARDEAGQVQVALEARERVEVDVLERRGDALWARARVVASVDAPDDVETAARASTLKSLYQRLLALDPEGDPDLLQSVQGIEDAGDLADAVIARLDLHAHDRRAVLEELDERARLGIAVRLAGRALDAATLARRIEGEVTGRVEAAHRQSLLREQLALVRRELGMGNDLRVAALRERMAGAHLPEDVAAEVQGSLARLEDAGPQAPERSLVLQRIECLLALPWERRSRPPIDLLHVRVVLDRDHRGQGEAKARMLDALAPGVLRPDGHVPALCLVGPSGVGKSSLAEGLGEALSRPVVHVRLTGVASEADLWGQPRYIPDARPGRVLEALQRAGARDPVIVLDGLDELAMSYPGDLEGLVMPLLDPAARSRMEDRWLGVPFDLSAAVVVATTQVVEVLPPEIRDRLVEVHLRGYLDREKVEIARDHLVPALVREVGLPPATEVAPETLQAVVDGWTFESGVHGLHAALRNVLQRVAARGAAGGALPWHVRPQDLPGILGPRRRYMARVERSCAPGLAMGLAWTPAGGEVLFIEAAAVPGSGQVKLTGSLGEVMKESAEAAITWLREHGRGMLDPRTVDLHVHVPAGAVPKDGPSAGVALVVAIASALTKTPARHDLAMSGEITLRGQVLPVGGIREKVMAAPRAGIRAVVLPRANEQDLAEIPPSAVQGLRVHLVDRVEDLLGIALAPCEPEQRPAAGTAGARLRAGQRKARAGTARARQRASRPARTASSRPARARGRRKASGAAARRRRAP
;
A
#
# COMPACT_ATOMS: atom_id res chain seq x y z
N MET A 1 -9.32 64.14 0.43
CA MET A 1 -9.39 63.11 1.46
C MET A 1 -8.01 63.02 2.07
N SER A 2 -7.85 63.58 3.23
CA SER A 2 -6.59 63.61 3.98
C SER A 2 -6.30 62.26 4.60
N PRO A 3 -5.03 61.79 4.64
CA PRO A 3 -4.73 60.53 5.29
C PRO A 3 -4.88 60.71 6.82
N THR A 4 -5.58 59.72 7.42
CA THR A 4 -5.69 59.58 8.87
C THR A 4 -4.28 59.39 9.47
N PRO A 5 -4.00 59.95 10.66
CA PRO A 5 -2.67 59.89 11.24
C PRO A 5 -2.34 58.46 11.67
N ASP A 6 -1.11 58.04 11.26
CA ASP A 6 -0.42 56.88 11.77
C ASP A 6 -0.48 56.85 13.31
N ARG A 7 -1.17 55.87 13.87
CA ARG A 7 -0.95 55.49 15.28
C ARG A 7 0.49 54.99 15.40
N PRO A 8 1.34 55.55 16.29
CA PRO A 8 2.72 55.08 16.42
C PRO A 8 2.71 53.62 16.86
N GLU A 9 3.38 52.79 16.10
CA GLU A 9 3.68 51.40 16.49
C GLU A 9 4.46 51.43 17.81
N ALA A 10 3.77 51.26 18.95
CA ALA A 10 4.38 51.31 20.26
C ALA A 10 5.22 50.06 20.50
N SER A 11 6.56 50.23 20.48
CA SER A 11 7.51 49.21 20.87
C SER A 11 7.30 48.86 22.35
N LEU A 12 6.98 47.61 22.65
CA LEU A 12 6.83 47.11 24.01
C LEU A 12 8.22 46.96 24.70
N PRO A 13 8.29 47.09 26.03
CA PRO A 13 9.49 46.72 26.77
C PRO A 13 9.80 45.23 26.59
N TRP A 14 10.92 44.77 27.14
CA TRP A 14 11.22 43.38 27.24
C TRP A 14 10.19 42.68 28.14
N LEU A 15 9.44 41.75 27.63
CA LEU A 15 8.42 40.97 28.33
C LEU A 15 8.76 39.49 28.39
N PRO A 16 8.44 38.81 29.49
CA PRO A 16 8.55 37.36 29.55
C PRO A 16 7.64 36.74 28.55
N SER A 17 8.08 35.62 27.95
CA SER A 17 7.39 35.01 26.83
C SER A 17 7.09 33.55 27.10
N LEU A 18 5.84 33.12 26.76
CA LEU A 18 5.36 31.76 26.87
C LEU A 18 5.19 31.13 25.51
N PRO A 19 6.07 30.21 25.13
CA PRO A 19 5.91 29.45 23.91
C PRO A 19 4.81 28.40 24.07
N LEU A 20 3.73 28.55 23.27
CA LEU A 20 2.58 27.68 23.28
C LEU A 20 2.70 26.59 22.23
N ARG A 21 2.34 25.36 22.62
CA ARG A 21 2.15 24.23 21.71
C ARG A 21 0.66 24.05 21.49
N GLY A 22 0.22 24.05 20.26
CA GLY A 22 -1.17 23.79 19.91
C GLY A 22 -1.92 25.03 19.46
N THR A 23 -3.12 25.23 19.98
CA THR A 23 -4.05 26.25 19.49
C THR A 23 -3.66 27.65 19.97
N PRO A 24 -3.40 28.60 19.08
CA PRO A 24 -3.07 29.96 19.47
C PRO A 24 -4.27 30.66 20.09
N PRO A 25 -4.06 31.47 21.14
CA PRO A 25 -5.10 32.34 21.66
C PRO A 25 -5.41 33.48 20.68
N LEU A 26 -6.62 33.99 20.72
CA LEU A 26 -7.03 35.15 19.95
C LEU A 26 -7.29 36.34 20.91
N PRO A 27 -7.10 37.58 20.48
CA PRO A 27 -7.47 38.75 21.25
C PRO A 27 -8.91 38.66 21.80
N GLY A 28 -9.14 39.18 22.99
CA GLY A 28 -10.42 39.08 23.67
C GLY A 28 -10.75 37.72 24.30
N SER A 29 -9.84 36.73 24.21
CA SER A 29 -10.08 35.41 24.82
C SER A 29 -9.36 35.25 26.16
N THR A 30 -10.03 34.56 27.11
CA THR A 30 -9.39 34.10 28.35
C THR A 30 -9.04 32.63 28.24
N ILE A 31 -7.78 32.31 28.49
CA ILE A 31 -7.28 30.93 28.46
C ILE A 31 -6.69 30.53 29.79
N THR A 32 -6.88 29.29 30.18
CA THR A 32 -6.20 28.70 31.34
C THR A 32 -5.19 27.70 30.84
N VAL A 33 -3.94 27.87 31.17
CA VAL A 33 -2.82 27.02 30.71
C VAL A 33 -2.15 26.38 31.92
N THR A 34 -1.96 25.08 31.90
CA THR A 34 -1.12 24.37 32.84
C THR A 34 0.31 24.35 32.32
N VAL A 35 1.21 24.95 33.04
CA VAL A 35 2.60 25.14 32.66
C VAL A 35 3.48 24.12 33.37
N LEU A 36 4.09 23.25 32.61
CA LEU A 36 4.93 22.15 33.09
C LEU A 36 6.42 22.36 32.82
N ARG A 37 6.76 23.25 31.87
CA ARG A 37 8.15 23.42 31.46
C ARG A 37 8.89 24.39 32.37
N PRO A 38 10.13 24.05 32.77
CA PRO A 38 10.93 24.93 33.63
C PRO A 38 11.09 26.35 33.06
N MET A 39 11.36 26.49 31.76
CA MET A 39 11.50 27.76 31.09
C MET A 39 10.23 28.63 31.14
N ALA A 40 9.08 28.03 30.94
CA ALA A 40 7.81 28.75 30.99
C ALA A 40 7.39 29.09 32.44
N VAL A 41 7.71 28.24 33.41
CA VAL A 41 7.54 28.54 34.84
C VAL A 41 8.45 29.70 35.25
N ALA A 42 9.71 29.74 34.78
CA ALA A 42 10.63 30.83 35.01
C ALA A 42 10.13 32.15 34.40
N ALA A 43 9.57 32.10 33.18
CA ALA A 43 8.97 33.26 32.53
C ALA A 43 7.78 33.83 33.33
N LEU A 44 6.89 32.98 33.86
CA LEU A 44 5.78 33.40 34.71
C LEU A 44 6.25 33.94 36.07
N SER A 45 7.33 33.39 36.62
CA SER A 45 7.90 33.87 37.87
C SER A 45 8.57 35.25 37.72
N ALA A 46 8.92 35.66 36.50
CA ALA A 46 9.49 36.97 36.19
C ALA A 46 8.41 38.06 35.97
N VAL A 47 7.13 37.70 35.94
CA VAL A 47 6.02 38.65 35.85
C VAL A 47 5.82 39.35 37.20
N THR A 48 5.83 40.67 37.20
CA THR A 48 5.67 41.46 38.43
C THR A 48 4.22 41.95 38.57
N PRO A 49 3.75 42.21 39.79
CA PRO A 49 2.40 42.77 40.02
C PRO A 49 2.19 44.15 39.36
N GLU A 50 3.29 44.88 39.16
CA GLU A 50 3.30 46.21 38.53
C GLU A 50 3.14 46.11 37.00
N GLU A 51 3.59 45.01 36.42
CA GLU A 51 3.51 44.74 34.99
C GLU A 51 3.05 43.27 34.73
N PRO A 52 1.76 42.97 34.94
CA PRO A 52 1.25 41.60 34.83
C PRO A 52 1.00 41.19 33.37
N ARG A 53 2.02 41.34 32.53
CA ARG A 53 1.94 41.08 31.09
C ARG A 53 2.92 40.02 30.64
N VAL A 54 2.50 39.19 29.66
CA VAL A 54 3.29 38.12 29.08
C VAL A 54 3.01 38.02 27.59
N LEU A 55 4.01 37.63 26.81
CA LEU A 55 3.81 37.37 25.39
C LEU A 55 3.54 35.89 25.13
N LEU A 56 2.46 35.61 24.43
CA LEU A 56 2.06 34.25 24.02
C LEU A 56 2.52 34.03 22.58
N LEU A 57 3.45 33.08 22.39
CA LEU A 57 4.08 32.82 21.12
C LEU A 57 3.80 31.39 20.65
N SER A 58 3.33 31.24 19.42
CA SER A 58 3.10 29.90 18.85
C SER A 58 4.42 29.31 18.34
N GLN A 59 4.76 28.09 18.78
CA GLN A 59 5.92 27.36 18.28
C GLN A 59 5.69 26.85 16.85
N ARG A 60 6.75 26.81 16.03
CA ARG A 60 6.72 26.22 14.68
C ARG A 60 6.72 24.69 14.76
N GLU A 61 7.58 24.12 15.60
CA GLU A 61 7.70 22.68 15.85
C GLU A 61 7.36 22.36 17.31
N ALA A 62 6.46 21.40 17.52
CA ALA A 62 5.99 21.06 18.84
C ALA A 62 7.03 20.32 19.72
N ALA A 63 8.06 19.71 19.12
CA ALA A 63 9.03 18.85 19.81
C ALA A 63 10.24 19.59 20.40
N ALA A 64 10.68 20.70 19.80
CA ALA A 64 11.87 21.42 20.23
C ALA A 64 11.57 22.47 21.32
N GLU A 65 12.54 22.74 22.20
CA GLU A 65 12.50 23.97 23.03
C GLU A 65 12.95 25.15 22.19
N PRO A 66 12.18 26.26 22.13
CA PRO A 66 12.54 27.38 21.29
C PRO A 66 13.77 28.06 21.86
N ALA A 67 14.78 28.26 21.00
CA ALA A 67 16.03 28.91 21.32
C ALA A 67 16.15 30.31 20.71
N GLY A 68 15.33 30.60 19.69
CA GLY A 68 15.37 31.86 18.96
C GLY A 68 14.14 32.16 18.12
N LEU A 69 14.18 33.25 17.39
CA LEU A 69 13.06 33.75 16.57
C LEU A 69 12.62 32.77 15.46
N SER A 70 13.55 31.96 14.97
CA SER A 70 13.26 30.94 13.96
C SER A 70 12.30 29.84 14.43
N ASP A 71 12.22 29.62 15.75
CA ASP A 71 11.50 28.50 16.35
C ASP A 71 10.04 28.86 16.71
N VAL A 72 9.74 30.16 16.67
CA VAL A 72 8.40 30.69 16.92
C VAL A 72 7.83 31.37 15.69
N ARG A 73 6.53 31.63 15.70
CA ARG A 73 5.86 32.44 14.67
C ARG A 73 6.09 33.93 14.95
N PRO A 74 6.17 34.77 13.89
CA PRO A 74 6.42 36.18 14.08
C PRO A 74 5.28 36.92 14.79
N LEU A 75 4.01 36.48 14.53
CA LEU A 75 2.85 37.03 15.22
C LEU A 75 2.52 36.21 16.47
N GLY A 76 2.37 36.92 17.57
CA GLY A 76 1.94 36.44 18.87
C GLY A 76 0.82 37.29 19.47
N VAL A 77 0.55 37.11 20.74
CA VAL A 77 -0.50 37.84 21.45
C VAL A 77 0.07 38.36 22.80
N LEU A 78 -0.15 39.64 23.07
CA LEU A 78 0.09 40.22 24.38
C LEU A 78 -1.04 39.82 25.32
N ALA A 79 -0.72 39.21 26.45
CA ALA A 79 -1.71 38.77 27.41
C ALA A 79 -1.45 39.35 28.81
N ALA A 80 -2.52 39.64 29.50
CA ALA A 80 -2.49 39.98 30.91
C ALA A 80 -2.61 38.71 31.79
N VAL A 81 -1.84 38.61 32.84
CA VAL A 81 -1.93 37.53 33.82
C VAL A 81 -3.03 37.88 34.83
N LEU A 82 -4.17 37.16 34.78
CA LEU A 82 -5.31 37.36 35.64
C LEU A 82 -5.15 36.63 36.97
N ARG A 83 -4.66 35.40 36.94
CA ARG A 83 -4.50 34.56 38.12
C ARG A 83 -3.38 33.55 37.88
N LEU A 84 -2.57 33.38 38.92
CA LEU A 84 -1.51 32.38 38.96
C LEU A 84 -1.72 31.52 40.20
N ALA A 85 -1.87 30.22 40.05
CA ALA A 85 -2.04 29.25 41.14
C ALA A 85 -1.02 28.13 40.97
N ARG A 86 -0.50 27.61 42.09
CA ARG A 86 0.30 26.39 42.15
C ARG A 86 -0.53 25.30 42.78
N ASP A 87 -0.60 24.15 42.16
CA ASP A 87 -1.24 22.98 42.77
C ASP A 87 -0.30 22.27 43.77
N GLU A 88 -0.84 21.29 44.46
CA GLU A 88 -0.11 20.48 45.45
C GLU A 88 1.02 19.65 44.83
N ALA A 89 0.97 19.39 43.53
CA ALA A 89 1.98 18.68 42.75
C ALA A 89 3.08 19.60 42.19
N GLY A 90 3.00 20.92 42.50
CA GLY A 90 3.96 21.92 42.02
C GLY A 90 3.74 22.42 40.59
N GLN A 91 2.65 22.05 39.95
CA GLN A 91 2.28 22.52 38.60
C GLN A 91 1.72 23.95 38.69
N VAL A 92 2.09 24.78 37.76
CA VAL A 92 1.64 26.17 37.68
C VAL A 92 0.46 26.27 36.73
N GLN A 93 -0.69 26.67 37.23
CA GLN A 93 -1.85 27.03 36.43
C GLN A 93 -1.94 28.56 36.34
N VAL A 94 -2.04 29.05 35.10
CA VAL A 94 -2.15 30.50 34.88
C VAL A 94 -3.38 30.80 34.02
N ALA A 95 -4.19 31.74 34.46
CA ALA A 95 -5.28 32.31 33.67
C ALA A 95 -4.78 33.60 33.01
N LEU A 96 -4.89 33.65 31.70
CA LEU A 96 -4.37 34.70 30.85
C LEU A 96 -5.50 35.28 30.00
N GLU A 97 -5.57 36.59 29.94
CA GLU A 97 -6.43 37.33 29.02
C GLU A 97 -5.63 37.82 27.83
N ALA A 98 -5.89 37.30 26.68
CA ALA A 98 -5.27 37.71 25.44
C ALA A 98 -5.83 39.09 24.99
N ARG A 99 -4.98 40.08 24.77
CA ARG A 99 -5.45 41.45 24.54
C ARG A 99 -5.18 41.94 23.13
N GLU A 100 -3.92 41.93 22.69
CA GLU A 100 -3.49 42.61 21.47
C GLU A 100 -2.58 41.71 20.63
N ARG A 101 -2.63 41.84 19.32
CA ARG A 101 -1.69 41.22 18.42
C ARG A 101 -0.34 41.91 18.49
N VAL A 102 0.74 41.14 18.49
CA VAL A 102 2.10 41.66 18.55
C VAL A 102 2.98 40.95 17.53
N GLU A 103 3.85 41.69 16.92
CA GLU A 103 4.93 41.13 16.10
C GLU A 103 6.22 41.12 16.90
N VAL A 104 6.89 39.99 16.95
CA VAL A 104 8.09 39.80 17.74
C VAL A 104 9.31 40.19 16.93
N ASP A 105 10.03 41.22 17.41
CA ASP A 105 11.26 41.71 16.78
C ASP A 105 12.48 40.89 17.23
N VAL A 106 12.55 40.59 18.55
CA VAL A 106 13.70 39.91 19.14
C VAL A 106 13.20 38.92 20.18
N LEU A 107 13.78 37.72 20.17
CA LEU A 107 13.53 36.67 21.16
C LEU A 107 14.87 36.17 21.69
N GLU A 108 15.06 36.27 22.99
CA GLU A 108 16.31 35.93 23.69
C GLU A 108 16.04 35.13 24.96
N ARG A 109 16.91 34.20 25.25
CA ARG A 109 16.93 33.54 26.55
C ARG A 109 17.74 34.34 27.53
N ARG A 110 17.10 34.77 28.64
CA ARG A 110 17.75 35.49 29.74
C ARG A 110 17.61 34.67 31.00
N GLY A 111 18.69 34.09 31.46
CA GLY A 111 18.66 33.10 32.54
C GLY A 111 17.88 31.87 32.15
N ASP A 112 16.92 31.47 32.99
CA ASP A 112 16.06 30.32 32.74
C ASP A 112 14.73 30.66 32.03
N ALA A 113 14.48 31.95 31.73
CA ALA A 113 13.26 32.41 31.10
C ALA A 113 13.51 32.91 29.66
N LEU A 114 12.48 32.82 28.83
CA LEU A 114 12.44 33.37 27.50
C LEU A 114 11.84 34.78 27.56
N TRP A 115 12.53 35.72 26.93
CA TRP A 115 12.12 37.11 26.84
C TRP A 115 12.04 37.55 25.42
N ALA A 116 11.02 38.36 25.12
CA ALA A 116 10.88 38.94 23.79
C ALA A 116 10.63 40.43 23.85
N ARG A 117 11.07 41.10 22.81
CA ARG A 117 10.66 42.46 22.48
C ARG A 117 9.79 42.41 21.28
N ALA A 118 8.64 43.05 21.37
CA ALA A 118 7.62 43.02 20.32
C ALA A 118 7.03 44.42 20.12
N ARG A 119 6.36 44.58 19.02
CA ARG A 119 5.55 45.80 18.75
C ARG A 119 4.10 45.41 18.60
N VAL A 120 3.19 46.24 19.05
CA VAL A 120 1.77 46.05 18.83
C VAL A 120 1.46 46.30 17.35
N VAL A 121 0.76 45.35 16.77
CA VAL A 121 0.37 45.43 15.35
C VAL A 121 -1.09 45.86 15.30
N ALA A 122 -1.36 47.00 14.67
CA ALA A 122 -2.71 47.48 14.44
C ALA A 122 -3.40 46.66 13.35
N SER A 123 -4.62 46.27 13.56
CA SER A 123 -5.48 45.74 12.52
C SER A 123 -5.81 46.84 11.49
N VAL A 124 -6.09 46.42 10.27
CA VAL A 124 -6.65 47.31 9.26
C VAL A 124 -8.16 47.28 9.45
N ASP A 125 -8.72 48.45 9.85
CA ASP A 125 -10.15 48.54 10.18
C ASP A 125 -11.03 48.13 8.99
N ALA A 126 -12.09 47.39 9.27
CA ALA A 126 -13.04 46.98 8.25
C ALA A 126 -13.83 48.19 7.78
N PRO A 127 -14.11 48.34 6.47
CA PRO A 127 -14.96 49.44 6.00
C PRO A 127 -16.39 49.28 6.54
N ASP A 128 -16.98 50.38 6.96
CA ASP A 128 -18.40 50.42 7.37
C ASP A 128 -19.29 50.40 6.12
N ASP A 129 -19.42 49.23 5.54
CA ASP A 129 -20.26 49.00 4.36
C ASP A 129 -21.27 47.85 4.59
N VAL A 130 -22.20 47.76 3.66
CA VAL A 130 -23.30 46.77 3.72
C VAL A 130 -22.75 45.33 3.72
N GLU A 131 -21.64 45.09 3.08
CA GLU A 131 -21.05 43.75 2.99
C GLU A 131 -20.44 43.33 4.32
N THR A 132 -19.72 44.24 4.99
CA THR A 132 -19.13 43.99 6.32
C THR A 132 -20.25 43.75 7.35
N ALA A 133 -21.29 44.60 7.35
CA ALA A 133 -22.45 44.44 8.21
C ALA A 133 -23.18 43.10 7.97
N ALA A 134 -23.34 42.68 6.72
CA ALA A 134 -23.98 41.43 6.38
C ALA A 134 -23.15 40.21 6.86
N ARG A 135 -21.82 40.25 6.73
CA ARG A 135 -20.95 39.21 7.22
C ARG A 135 -20.93 39.11 8.75
N ALA A 136 -20.93 40.25 9.43
CA ALA A 136 -21.05 40.30 10.90
C ALA A 136 -22.38 39.69 11.38
N SER A 137 -23.51 40.09 10.76
CA SER A 137 -24.82 39.53 11.04
C SER A 137 -24.87 38.01 10.76
N THR A 138 -24.24 37.55 9.66
CA THR A 138 -24.13 36.12 9.33
C THR A 138 -23.33 35.36 10.38
N LEU A 139 -22.21 35.92 10.82
CA LEU A 139 -21.37 35.28 11.86
C LEU A 139 -22.13 35.16 13.18
N LYS A 140 -22.83 36.21 13.62
CA LYS A 140 -23.67 36.17 14.83
C LYS A 140 -24.78 35.12 14.72
N SER A 141 -25.43 35.00 13.57
CA SER A 141 -26.44 33.99 13.30
C SER A 141 -25.90 32.57 13.30
N LEU A 142 -24.72 32.33 12.71
CA LEU A 142 -24.07 31.03 12.72
C LEU A 142 -23.68 30.61 14.14
N TYR A 143 -23.14 31.53 14.93
CA TYR A 143 -22.81 31.28 16.31
C TYR A 143 -24.04 30.98 17.18
N GLN A 144 -25.13 31.72 17.01
CA GLN A 144 -26.41 31.43 17.66
C GLN A 144 -26.92 30.01 17.35
N ARG A 145 -26.82 29.60 16.10
CA ARG A 145 -27.23 28.25 15.66
C ARG A 145 -26.31 27.17 16.25
N LEU A 146 -25.00 27.43 16.35
CA LEU A 146 -24.06 26.54 16.99
C LEU A 146 -24.37 26.34 18.49
N LEU A 147 -24.61 27.43 19.22
CA LEU A 147 -25.03 27.37 20.62
C LEU A 147 -26.34 26.61 20.83
N ALA A 148 -27.31 26.77 19.94
CA ALA A 148 -28.57 26.03 19.99
C ALA A 148 -28.40 24.52 19.79
N LEU A 149 -27.28 24.07 19.22
CA LEU A 149 -26.93 22.65 19.08
C LEU A 149 -26.17 22.12 20.28
N ASP A 150 -25.60 22.97 21.10
CA ASP A 150 -24.84 22.57 22.30
C ASP A 150 -25.78 22.40 23.49
N PRO A 151 -25.90 21.20 24.09
CA PRO A 151 -26.76 20.96 25.25
C PRO A 151 -26.35 21.72 26.52
N GLU A 152 -25.05 22.08 26.61
CA GLU A 152 -24.48 22.82 27.76
C GLU A 152 -24.22 24.29 27.41
N GLY A 153 -24.74 24.76 26.30
CA GLY A 153 -24.53 26.12 25.79
C GLY A 153 -25.07 27.20 26.74
N ASP A 154 -24.15 28.05 27.21
CA ASP A 154 -24.47 29.16 28.13
C ASP A 154 -25.12 30.34 27.34
N PRO A 155 -26.37 30.77 27.68
CA PRO A 155 -27.04 31.89 27.01
C PRO A 155 -26.28 33.22 27.18
N ASP A 156 -25.52 33.41 28.23
CA ASP A 156 -24.78 34.66 28.49
C ASP A 156 -23.65 34.86 27.47
N LEU A 157 -23.12 33.75 26.88
CA LEU A 157 -22.14 33.79 25.80
C LEU A 157 -22.71 34.34 24.51
N LEU A 158 -24.00 34.11 24.24
CA LEU A 158 -24.65 34.67 23.06
C LEU A 158 -24.81 36.18 23.23
N GLN A 159 -25.22 36.66 24.40
CA GLN A 159 -25.40 38.08 24.66
C GLN A 159 -24.07 38.83 24.53
N SER A 160 -22.99 38.26 25.05
CA SER A 160 -21.63 38.86 24.94
C SER A 160 -21.15 39.03 23.49
N VAL A 161 -21.49 38.10 22.60
CA VAL A 161 -21.10 38.18 21.16
C VAL A 161 -22.04 39.12 20.40
N GLN A 162 -23.29 39.19 20.74
CA GLN A 162 -24.26 40.09 20.09
C GLN A 162 -23.95 41.57 20.31
N GLY A 163 -23.37 41.92 21.47
CA GLY A 163 -22.94 43.29 21.80
C GLY A 163 -21.69 43.81 21.13
N ILE A 164 -20.95 42.95 20.42
CA ILE A 164 -19.72 43.36 19.73
C ILE A 164 -20.04 44.03 18.41
N GLU A 165 -19.64 45.29 18.24
CA GLU A 165 -19.85 46.10 17.02
C GLU A 165 -18.67 46.00 16.04
N ASP A 166 -17.45 45.93 16.57
CA ASP A 166 -16.25 45.82 15.79
C ASP A 166 -16.13 44.48 15.04
N ALA A 167 -15.80 44.53 13.74
CA ALA A 167 -15.77 43.35 12.88
C ALA A 167 -14.64 42.39 13.21
N GLY A 168 -13.48 42.92 13.59
CA GLY A 168 -12.30 42.19 13.98
C GLY A 168 -12.47 41.49 15.31
N ASP A 169 -12.97 42.24 16.29
CA ASP A 169 -13.25 41.73 17.64
C ASP A 169 -14.36 40.66 17.62
N LEU A 170 -15.36 40.84 16.77
CA LEU A 170 -16.42 39.85 16.58
C LEU A 170 -15.87 38.54 16.00
N ALA A 171 -14.99 38.63 14.99
CA ALA A 171 -14.36 37.45 14.41
C ALA A 171 -13.53 36.71 15.45
N ASP A 172 -12.69 37.43 16.20
CA ASP A 172 -11.81 36.87 17.22
C ASP A 172 -12.65 36.23 18.37
N ALA A 173 -13.67 36.92 18.86
CA ALA A 173 -14.52 36.44 19.93
C ALA A 173 -15.30 35.17 19.60
N VAL A 174 -15.83 35.06 18.38
CA VAL A 174 -16.56 33.84 17.94
C VAL A 174 -15.56 32.69 17.76
N ILE A 175 -14.46 32.92 17.03
CA ILE A 175 -13.51 31.85 16.74
C ILE A 175 -12.78 31.35 17.99
N ALA A 176 -12.54 32.21 18.97
CA ALA A 176 -11.96 31.82 20.26
C ALA A 176 -12.81 30.80 21.03
N ARG A 177 -14.12 30.81 20.82
CA ARG A 177 -15.08 29.95 21.51
C ARG A 177 -15.44 28.67 20.78
N LEU A 178 -15.00 28.53 19.53
CA LEU A 178 -15.24 27.30 18.74
C LEU A 178 -14.09 26.31 18.93
N ASP A 179 -14.41 25.03 19.01
CA ASP A 179 -13.39 23.97 18.98
C ASP A 179 -12.89 23.75 17.56
N LEU A 180 -11.80 24.44 17.24
CA LEU A 180 -11.18 24.43 15.91
C LEU A 180 -9.73 23.98 15.98
N HIS A 181 -9.27 23.41 14.89
CA HIS A 181 -7.87 23.04 14.77
C HIS A 181 -6.94 24.25 14.89
N ALA A 182 -5.74 24.02 15.44
CA ALA A 182 -4.73 25.07 15.62
C ALA A 182 -4.40 25.83 14.30
N HIS A 183 -4.47 25.17 13.15
CA HIS A 183 -4.24 25.79 11.84
C HIS A 183 -5.32 26.83 11.50
N ASP A 184 -6.58 26.52 11.77
CA ASP A 184 -7.71 27.40 11.45
C ASP A 184 -7.70 28.65 12.35
N ARG A 185 -7.47 28.49 13.66
CA ARG A 185 -7.32 29.64 14.58
C ARG A 185 -6.12 30.52 14.24
N ARG A 186 -5.03 29.88 13.77
CA ARG A 186 -3.85 30.61 13.32
C ARG A 186 -4.13 31.50 12.12
N ALA A 187 -4.90 31.01 11.14
CA ALA A 187 -5.27 31.81 10.00
C ALA A 187 -6.05 33.07 10.37
N VAL A 188 -6.83 33.02 11.48
CA VAL A 188 -7.53 34.20 12.04
C VAL A 188 -6.58 35.13 12.79
N LEU A 189 -5.61 34.59 13.52
CA LEU A 189 -4.63 35.39 14.24
C LEU A 189 -3.71 36.17 13.28
N GLU A 190 -3.27 35.51 12.20
CA GLU A 190 -2.33 36.07 11.23
C GLU A 190 -2.99 37.05 10.22
N GLU A 191 -4.33 37.06 10.15
CA GLU A 191 -5.03 38.00 9.26
C GLU A 191 -5.24 39.36 9.96
N LEU A 192 -4.60 40.38 9.42
CA LEU A 192 -4.66 41.74 9.98
C LEU A 192 -5.78 42.60 9.40
N ASP A 193 -6.26 42.29 8.20
CA ASP A 193 -7.42 42.93 7.63
C ASP A 193 -8.70 42.38 8.29
N GLU A 194 -9.44 43.20 9.00
CA GLU A 194 -10.60 42.81 9.78
C GLU A 194 -11.74 42.26 8.90
N ARG A 195 -11.93 42.82 7.73
CA ARG A 195 -12.92 42.34 6.76
C ARG A 195 -12.56 40.94 6.23
N ALA A 196 -11.28 40.71 5.92
CA ALA A 196 -10.79 39.40 5.49
C ALA A 196 -10.90 38.39 6.64
N ARG A 197 -10.52 38.79 7.85
CA ARG A 197 -10.63 38.00 9.10
C ARG A 197 -12.07 37.61 9.38
N LEU A 198 -13.03 38.55 9.28
CA LEU A 198 -14.45 38.29 9.42
C LEU A 198 -14.94 37.25 8.37
N GLY A 199 -14.45 37.38 7.14
CA GLY A 199 -14.75 36.42 6.08
C GLY A 199 -14.21 35.02 6.38
N ILE A 200 -13.01 34.90 6.99
CA ILE A 200 -12.46 33.63 7.47
C ILE A 200 -13.34 33.06 8.60
N ALA A 201 -13.73 33.89 9.56
CA ALA A 201 -14.56 33.49 10.70
C ALA A 201 -15.91 32.94 10.26
N VAL A 202 -16.58 33.60 9.31
CA VAL A 202 -17.86 33.11 8.74
C VAL A 202 -17.70 31.72 8.11
N ARG A 203 -16.65 31.48 7.34
CA ARG A 203 -16.40 30.16 6.74
C ARG A 203 -16.13 29.07 7.78
N LEU A 204 -15.35 29.42 8.82
CA LEU A 204 -15.01 28.48 9.89
C LEU A 204 -16.23 28.13 10.73
N ALA A 205 -17.02 29.13 11.13
CA ALA A 205 -18.28 28.93 11.86
C ALA A 205 -19.30 28.12 11.05
N GLY A 206 -19.38 28.34 9.73
CA GLY A 206 -20.19 27.53 8.82
C GLY A 206 -19.81 26.05 8.84
N ARG A 207 -18.51 25.75 8.67
CA ARG A 207 -18.00 24.37 8.76
C ARG A 207 -18.24 23.71 10.12
N ALA A 208 -18.07 24.48 11.20
CA ALA A 208 -18.34 23.99 12.54
C ALA A 208 -19.84 23.67 12.73
N LEU A 209 -20.73 24.47 12.17
CA LEU A 209 -22.17 24.22 12.21
C LEU A 209 -22.56 22.96 11.43
N ASP A 210 -21.99 22.78 10.25
CA ASP A 210 -22.23 21.59 9.44
C ASP A 210 -21.76 20.32 10.17
N ALA A 211 -20.58 20.37 10.79
CA ALA A 211 -20.03 19.28 11.58
C ALA A 211 -20.90 18.97 12.81
N ALA A 212 -21.31 19.99 13.57
CA ALA A 212 -22.18 19.84 14.75
C ALA A 212 -23.56 19.28 14.38
N THR A 213 -24.13 19.74 13.25
CA THR A 213 -25.41 19.24 12.75
C THR A 213 -25.34 17.77 12.36
N LEU A 214 -24.24 17.39 11.70
CA LEU A 214 -23.98 15.98 11.33
C LEU A 214 -23.77 15.10 12.56
N ALA A 215 -23.00 15.57 13.54
CA ALA A 215 -22.75 14.85 14.79
C ALA A 215 -24.08 14.59 15.53
N ARG A 216 -24.93 15.60 15.69
CA ARG A 216 -26.23 15.47 16.34
C ARG A 216 -27.20 14.56 15.60
N ARG A 217 -27.13 14.53 14.25
CA ARG A 217 -27.90 13.58 13.45
C ARG A 217 -27.45 12.14 13.68
N ILE A 218 -26.13 11.92 13.72
CA ILE A 218 -25.54 10.60 14.02
C ILE A 218 -25.90 10.16 15.44
N GLU A 219 -25.78 11.05 16.44
CA GLU A 219 -26.21 10.78 17.82
C GLU A 219 -27.70 10.41 17.88
N GLY A 220 -28.57 11.18 17.23
CA GLY A 220 -30.00 10.87 17.15
C GLY A 220 -30.29 9.52 16.51
N GLU A 221 -29.56 9.15 15.45
CA GLU A 221 -29.68 7.83 14.82
C GLU A 221 -29.14 6.69 15.72
N VAL A 222 -28.04 6.94 16.44
CA VAL A 222 -27.48 5.97 17.38
C VAL A 222 -28.40 5.83 18.60
N THR A 223 -28.84 6.94 19.19
CA THR A 223 -29.76 6.93 20.34
C THR A 223 -31.09 6.26 19.97
N GLY A 224 -31.63 6.57 18.77
CA GLY A 224 -32.84 5.90 18.30
C GLY A 224 -32.68 4.39 18.09
N ARG A 225 -31.48 3.94 17.63
CA ARG A 225 -31.17 2.50 17.54
C ARG A 225 -30.98 1.87 18.89
N VAL A 226 -30.34 2.54 19.84
CA VAL A 226 -30.16 2.07 21.22
C VAL A 226 -31.49 2.01 21.96
N GLU A 227 -32.34 3.03 21.80
CA GLU A 227 -33.70 3.02 22.37
C GLU A 227 -34.59 1.94 21.76
N ALA A 228 -34.49 1.75 20.43
CA ALA A 228 -35.21 0.66 19.75
C ALA A 228 -34.69 -0.71 20.20
N ALA A 229 -33.37 -0.86 20.34
CA ALA A 229 -32.76 -2.09 20.88
C ALA A 229 -33.12 -2.31 22.34
N HIS A 230 -33.12 -1.24 23.16
CA HIS A 230 -33.51 -1.30 24.57
C HIS A 230 -35.01 -1.63 24.72
N ARG A 231 -35.88 -0.98 23.93
CA ARG A 231 -37.33 -1.31 23.90
C ARG A 231 -37.54 -2.75 23.40
N GLN A 232 -36.79 -3.18 22.41
CA GLN A 232 -36.84 -4.56 21.93
C GLN A 232 -36.33 -5.54 22.99
N SER A 233 -35.28 -5.17 23.77
CA SER A 233 -34.77 -5.94 24.89
C SER A 233 -35.81 -5.99 26.02
N LEU A 234 -36.41 -4.88 26.37
CA LEU A 234 -37.46 -4.79 27.42
C LEU A 234 -38.71 -5.57 27.02
N LEU A 235 -39.13 -5.49 25.75
CA LEU A 235 -40.22 -6.30 25.23
C LEU A 235 -39.87 -7.80 25.24
N ARG A 236 -38.61 -8.16 24.91
CA ARG A 236 -38.13 -9.54 25.01
C ARG A 236 -38.09 -10.00 26.48
N GLU A 237 -37.70 -9.15 27.41
CA GLU A 237 -37.66 -9.43 28.83
C GLU A 237 -39.06 -9.54 29.40
N GLN A 238 -40.00 -8.67 29.02
CA GLN A 238 -41.41 -8.79 29.37
C GLN A 238 -42.03 -10.07 28.77
N LEU A 239 -41.72 -10.40 27.53
CA LEU A 239 -42.16 -11.61 26.85
C LEU A 239 -41.51 -12.86 27.49
N ALA A 240 -40.25 -12.76 27.96
CA ALA A 240 -39.60 -13.79 28.74
C ALA A 240 -40.22 -13.95 30.13
N LEU A 241 -40.61 -12.86 30.79
CA LEU A 241 -41.29 -12.88 32.08
C LEU A 241 -42.69 -13.52 31.95
N VAL A 242 -43.49 -13.09 30.97
CA VAL A 242 -44.81 -13.68 30.68
C VAL A 242 -44.68 -15.14 30.27
N ARG A 243 -43.68 -15.52 29.49
CA ARG A 243 -43.40 -16.91 29.15
C ARG A 243 -42.93 -17.72 30.34
N ARG A 244 -42.24 -17.10 31.30
CA ARG A 244 -41.77 -17.71 32.54
C ARG A 244 -42.94 -17.93 33.48
N GLU A 245 -43.88 -17.00 33.62
CA GLU A 245 -45.10 -17.15 34.39
C GLU A 245 -46.06 -18.17 33.79
N LEU A 246 -46.06 -18.32 32.46
CA LEU A 246 -46.83 -19.34 31.73
C LEU A 246 -46.12 -20.68 31.63
N GLY A 247 -44.91 -20.86 32.18
CA GLY A 247 -44.10 -22.08 32.09
C GLY A 247 -43.60 -22.41 30.68
N MET A 248 -43.74 -21.48 29.68
CA MET A 248 -43.51 -21.79 28.26
C MET A 248 -42.16 -21.30 27.71
N GLY A 249 -41.32 -20.64 28.50
CA GLY A 249 -40.19 -19.86 27.98
C GLY A 249 -38.93 -20.66 27.64
N ASN A 250 -38.71 -21.81 28.25
CA ASN A 250 -37.50 -22.64 28.07
C ASN A 250 -37.75 -23.88 27.26
N ASP A 251 -38.95 -24.45 27.35
CA ASP A 251 -39.31 -25.70 26.68
C ASP A 251 -39.46 -25.54 25.15
N LEU A 252 -39.84 -24.33 24.65
CA LEU A 252 -40.08 -24.14 23.22
C LEU A 252 -38.79 -24.14 22.38
N ARG A 253 -37.67 -23.58 22.86
CA ARG A 253 -36.40 -23.60 22.13
C ARG A 253 -35.78 -24.99 22.16
N VAL A 254 -35.84 -25.66 23.31
CA VAL A 254 -35.39 -27.07 23.44
C VAL A 254 -36.29 -28.01 22.65
N ALA A 255 -37.62 -27.81 22.70
CA ALA A 255 -38.59 -28.57 21.87
C ALA A 255 -38.34 -28.36 20.38
N ALA A 256 -38.07 -27.12 19.91
CA ALA A 256 -37.73 -26.85 18.52
C ALA A 256 -36.38 -27.46 18.10
N LEU A 257 -35.40 -27.52 19.00
CA LEU A 257 -34.16 -28.21 18.74
C LEU A 257 -34.33 -29.74 18.68
N ARG A 258 -35.21 -30.32 19.50
CA ARG A 258 -35.57 -31.72 19.39
C ARG A 258 -36.27 -32.06 18.08
N GLU A 259 -37.21 -31.23 17.66
CA GLU A 259 -37.88 -31.39 16.37
C GLU A 259 -36.89 -31.31 15.20
N ARG A 260 -35.97 -30.33 15.24
CA ARG A 260 -34.88 -30.23 14.26
C ARG A 260 -33.94 -31.42 14.31
N MET A 261 -33.62 -31.97 15.51
CA MET A 261 -32.81 -33.15 15.67
C MET A 261 -33.51 -34.40 15.03
N ALA A 262 -34.82 -34.56 15.23
CA ALA A 262 -35.57 -35.64 14.65
C ALA A 262 -35.62 -35.59 13.12
N GLY A 263 -35.57 -34.43 12.53
CA GLY A 263 -35.49 -34.19 11.07
C GLY A 263 -34.07 -34.15 10.51
N ALA A 264 -33.02 -34.08 11.34
CA ALA A 264 -31.64 -34.09 10.94
C ALA A 264 -31.10 -35.53 10.89
N HIS A 265 -30.58 -35.94 9.74
CA HIS A 265 -29.92 -37.24 9.60
C HIS A 265 -28.55 -37.21 10.26
N LEU A 266 -28.52 -37.40 11.58
CA LEU A 266 -27.28 -37.35 12.37
C LEU A 266 -26.69 -38.77 12.50
N PRO A 267 -25.36 -38.92 12.48
CA PRO A 267 -24.73 -40.18 12.94
C PRO A 267 -25.14 -40.55 14.36
N GLU A 268 -25.13 -41.80 14.70
CA GLU A 268 -25.63 -42.32 16.01
C GLU A 268 -24.90 -41.70 17.20
N ASP A 269 -23.58 -41.55 17.10
CA ASP A 269 -22.72 -40.93 18.11
C ASP A 269 -23.01 -39.43 18.29
N VAL A 270 -23.23 -38.72 17.20
CA VAL A 270 -23.62 -37.31 17.23
C VAL A 270 -25.01 -37.11 17.76
N ALA A 271 -25.95 -37.95 17.37
CA ALA A 271 -27.32 -37.93 17.87
C ALA A 271 -27.36 -38.17 19.40
N ALA A 272 -26.59 -39.14 19.90
CA ALA A 272 -26.45 -39.38 21.34
C ALA A 272 -25.87 -38.19 22.08
N GLU A 273 -24.85 -37.52 21.53
CA GLU A 273 -24.22 -36.33 22.12
C GLU A 273 -25.20 -35.14 22.14
N VAL A 274 -25.95 -34.91 21.06
CA VAL A 274 -26.98 -33.87 20.99
C VAL A 274 -28.09 -34.13 22.01
N GLN A 275 -28.54 -35.38 22.10
CA GLN A 275 -29.60 -35.81 23.05
C GLN A 275 -29.14 -35.63 24.49
N GLY A 276 -27.90 -36.02 24.83
CA GLY A 276 -27.29 -35.77 26.14
C GLY A 276 -27.12 -34.30 26.47
N SER A 277 -26.80 -33.49 25.48
CA SER A 277 -26.69 -32.04 25.63
C SER A 277 -28.07 -31.38 25.84
N LEU A 278 -29.09 -31.83 25.15
CA LEU A 278 -30.48 -31.36 25.33
C LEU A 278 -31.00 -31.76 26.74
N ALA A 279 -30.73 -32.95 27.23
CA ALA A 279 -31.09 -33.37 28.59
C ALA A 279 -30.41 -32.48 29.65
N ARG A 280 -29.13 -32.22 29.50
CA ARG A 280 -28.40 -31.26 30.38
C ARG A 280 -28.98 -29.86 30.35
N LEU A 281 -29.48 -29.39 29.20
CA LEU A 281 -30.13 -28.07 29.08
C LEU A 281 -31.47 -28.02 29.81
N GLU A 282 -32.18 -29.15 29.89
CA GLU A 282 -33.45 -29.24 30.62
C GLU A 282 -33.22 -29.24 32.15
N ASP A 283 -32.18 -29.93 32.60
CA ASP A 283 -31.78 -29.99 34.01
C ASP A 283 -31.12 -28.68 34.47
N ALA A 284 -30.44 -27.95 33.59
CA ALA A 284 -29.79 -26.70 33.89
C ALA A 284 -30.82 -25.55 33.99
N GLY A 285 -30.80 -24.85 35.11
CA GLY A 285 -31.65 -23.66 35.28
C GLY A 285 -31.45 -22.62 34.16
N PRO A 286 -32.48 -21.75 33.94
CA PRO A 286 -32.47 -20.79 32.83
C PRO A 286 -31.36 -19.75 32.89
N GLN A 287 -30.71 -19.61 34.01
CA GLN A 287 -29.62 -18.64 34.26
C GLN A 287 -28.22 -19.28 34.26
N ALA A 288 -28.08 -20.55 33.91
CA ALA A 288 -26.77 -21.22 33.89
C ALA A 288 -25.84 -20.57 32.85
N PRO A 289 -24.63 -20.12 33.21
CA PRO A 289 -23.70 -19.43 32.29
C PRO A 289 -23.38 -20.28 31.06
N GLU A 290 -23.33 -21.59 31.21
CA GLU A 290 -22.98 -22.54 30.15
C GLU A 290 -24.10 -22.77 29.14
N ARG A 291 -25.34 -22.39 29.47
CA ARG A 291 -26.53 -22.66 28.65
C ARG A 291 -26.39 -22.11 27.21
N SER A 292 -25.85 -20.88 27.09
CA SER A 292 -25.67 -20.23 25.81
C SER A 292 -24.70 -21.00 24.91
N LEU A 293 -23.58 -21.46 25.48
CA LEU A 293 -22.56 -22.23 24.77
C LEU A 293 -23.08 -23.61 24.32
N VAL A 294 -23.85 -24.29 25.19
CA VAL A 294 -24.45 -25.59 24.86
C VAL A 294 -25.49 -25.44 23.76
N LEU A 295 -26.35 -24.41 23.81
CA LEU A 295 -27.30 -24.11 22.75
C LEU A 295 -26.62 -23.84 21.42
N GLN A 296 -25.58 -22.98 21.42
CA GLN A 296 -24.82 -22.68 20.22
C GLN A 296 -24.14 -23.90 19.62
N ARG A 297 -23.63 -24.78 20.47
CA ARG A 297 -23.02 -26.05 20.02
C ARG A 297 -24.07 -27.00 19.40
N ILE A 298 -25.23 -27.15 20.02
CA ILE A 298 -26.31 -27.98 19.46
C ILE A 298 -26.75 -27.39 18.10
N GLU A 299 -26.94 -26.09 18.01
CA GLU A 299 -27.30 -25.44 16.76
C GLU A 299 -26.22 -25.67 15.68
N CYS A 300 -24.95 -25.65 16.05
CA CYS A 300 -23.82 -25.95 15.16
C CYS A 300 -23.86 -27.43 14.71
N LEU A 301 -24.02 -28.39 15.64
CA LEU A 301 -24.12 -29.82 15.32
C LEU A 301 -25.29 -30.10 14.38
N LEU A 302 -26.44 -29.45 14.60
CA LEU A 302 -27.63 -29.59 13.73
C LEU A 302 -27.49 -28.86 12.38
N ALA A 303 -26.59 -27.89 12.27
CA ALA A 303 -26.35 -27.14 11.03
C ALA A 303 -25.31 -27.80 10.12
N LEU A 304 -24.49 -28.71 10.64
CA LEU A 304 -23.50 -29.42 9.85
C LEU A 304 -24.12 -30.42 8.88
N PRO A 305 -23.58 -30.53 7.66
CA PRO A 305 -24.11 -31.42 6.62
C PRO A 305 -23.60 -32.87 6.77
N TRP A 306 -24.03 -33.63 7.78
CA TRP A 306 -23.51 -34.95 8.10
C TRP A 306 -23.61 -35.95 6.95
N GLU A 307 -24.77 -36.00 6.26
CA GLU A 307 -25.02 -36.95 5.17
C GLU A 307 -25.20 -36.24 3.80
N ARG A 308 -25.38 -34.94 3.82
CA ARG A 308 -25.70 -34.18 2.62
C ARG A 308 -24.49 -34.08 1.71
N ARG A 309 -24.51 -34.84 0.62
CA ARG A 309 -23.51 -34.77 -0.45
C ARG A 309 -24.05 -33.94 -1.59
N SER A 310 -23.17 -33.14 -2.20
CA SER A 310 -23.42 -32.54 -3.52
C SER A 310 -23.39 -33.68 -4.56
N ARG A 311 -24.33 -33.76 -5.44
CA ARG A 311 -24.35 -34.79 -6.52
C ARG A 311 -24.19 -34.06 -7.85
N PRO A 312 -23.46 -34.58 -8.80
CA PRO A 312 -23.29 -35.92 -9.33
C PRO A 312 -21.87 -36.52 -9.14
N PRO A 313 -21.62 -37.77 -9.66
CA PRO A 313 -20.26 -38.32 -9.76
C PRO A 313 -19.35 -37.40 -10.60
N ILE A 314 -18.06 -37.46 -10.32
CA ILE A 314 -17.08 -36.64 -11.02
C ILE A 314 -17.04 -37.02 -12.51
N ASP A 315 -17.33 -36.07 -13.39
CA ASP A 315 -17.21 -36.24 -14.84
C ASP A 315 -15.97 -35.45 -15.31
N LEU A 316 -14.88 -36.15 -15.57
CA LEU A 316 -13.61 -35.52 -16.00
C LEU A 316 -13.73 -34.77 -17.32
N LEU A 317 -14.60 -35.21 -18.23
CA LEU A 317 -14.82 -34.50 -19.50
C LEU A 317 -15.51 -33.16 -19.23
N HIS A 318 -16.55 -33.17 -18.37
CA HIS A 318 -17.22 -31.93 -17.96
C HIS A 318 -16.27 -30.99 -17.23
N VAL A 319 -15.47 -31.50 -16.29
CA VAL A 319 -14.44 -30.71 -15.58
C VAL A 319 -13.51 -30.04 -16.58
N ARG A 320 -13.03 -30.77 -17.59
CA ARG A 320 -12.15 -30.21 -18.62
C ARG A 320 -12.83 -29.07 -19.39
N VAL A 321 -14.06 -29.27 -19.83
CA VAL A 321 -14.82 -28.26 -20.59
C VAL A 321 -15.02 -26.98 -19.79
N VAL A 322 -15.38 -27.09 -18.50
CA VAL A 322 -15.59 -25.92 -17.62
C VAL A 322 -14.26 -25.19 -17.39
N LEU A 323 -13.20 -25.92 -17.04
CA LEU A 323 -11.89 -25.32 -16.85
C LEU A 323 -11.33 -24.67 -18.11
N ASP A 324 -11.61 -25.21 -19.31
CA ASP A 324 -11.17 -24.63 -20.58
C ASP A 324 -12.01 -23.41 -20.98
N ARG A 325 -13.27 -23.37 -20.57
CA ARG A 325 -14.16 -22.21 -20.76
C ARG A 325 -13.69 -21.02 -19.93
N ASP A 326 -13.37 -21.24 -18.66
CA ASP A 326 -13.16 -20.15 -17.68
C ASP A 326 -11.70 -19.72 -17.56
N HIS A 327 -10.75 -20.58 -17.96
CA HIS A 327 -9.33 -20.32 -17.84
C HIS A 327 -8.62 -20.55 -19.16
N ARG A 328 -8.00 -19.50 -19.69
CA ARG A 328 -7.18 -19.60 -20.88
C ARG A 328 -5.80 -20.17 -20.56
N GLY A 329 -5.27 -20.99 -21.46
CA GLY A 329 -3.95 -21.60 -21.28
C GLY A 329 -3.91 -22.62 -20.14
N GLN A 330 -2.76 -22.77 -19.49
CA GLN A 330 -2.55 -23.67 -18.34
C GLN A 330 -2.87 -25.15 -18.65
N GLY A 331 -2.66 -25.59 -19.89
CA GLY A 331 -3.08 -26.94 -20.34
C GLY A 331 -2.48 -28.07 -19.53
N GLU A 332 -1.20 -27.97 -19.17
CA GLU A 332 -0.50 -28.96 -18.35
C GLU A 332 -1.05 -28.99 -16.90
N ALA A 333 -1.27 -27.80 -16.31
CA ALA A 333 -1.87 -27.72 -14.98
C ALA A 333 -3.26 -28.36 -14.93
N LYS A 334 -4.10 -28.07 -15.92
CA LYS A 334 -5.43 -28.70 -16.04
C LYS A 334 -5.36 -30.20 -16.23
N ALA A 335 -4.45 -30.70 -17.07
CA ALA A 335 -4.24 -32.14 -17.25
C ALA A 335 -3.82 -32.78 -15.92
N ARG A 336 -2.90 -32.18 -15.19
CA ARG A 336 -2.44 -32.67 -13.89
C ARG A 336 -3.55 -32.69 -12.84
N MET A 337 -4.45 -31.69 -12.86
CA MET A 337 -5.64 -31.66 -12.01
C MET A 337 -6.60 -32.83 -12.34
N LEU A 338 -6.84 -33.08 -13.62
CA LEU A 338 -7.69 -34.19 -14.07
C LEU A 338 -7.10 -35.54 -13.67
N ASP A 339 -5.79 -35.72 -13.80
CA ASP A 339 -5.09 -36.93 -13.37
C ASP A 339 -5.25 -37.15 -11.86
N ALA A 340 -5.16 -36.11 -11.06
CA ALA A 340 -5.35 -36.19 -9.60
C ALA A 340 -6.81 -36.48 -9.18
N LEU A 341 -7.79 -36.10 -10.01
CA LEU A 341 -9.21 -36.39 -9.78
C LEU A 341 -9.61 -37.81 -10.22
N ALA A 342 -8.87 -38.43 -11.14
CA ALA A 342 -9.20 -39.71 -11.73
C ALA A 342 -9.41 -40.86 -10.70
N PRO A 343 -8.62 -40.98 -9.61
CA PRO A 343 -8.86 -41.98 -8.57
C PRO A 343 -10.26 -41.87 -7.94
N GLY A 344 -10.76 -40.63 -7.74
CA GLY A 344 -12.08 -40.36 -7.19
C GLY A 344 -13.23 -40.77 -8.13
N VAL A 345 -12.96 -40.92 -9.44
CA VAL A 345 -13.91 -41.42 -10.45
C VAL A 345 -13.94 -42.97 -10.45
N LEU A 346 -12.76 -43.58 -10.42
CA LEU A 346 -12.61 -45.02 -10.55
C LEU A 346 -13.08 -45.79 -9.30
N ARG A 347 -13.01 -45.14 -8.13
CA ARG A 347 -13.47 -45.69 -6.86
C ARG A 347 -14.44 -44.70 -6.21
N PRO A 348 -15.74 -45.04 -6.05
CA PRO A 348 -16.71 -44.13 -5.40
C PRO A 348 -16.32 -43.73 -3.96
N ASP A 349 -15.55 -44.59 -3.29
CA ASP A 349 -14.95 -44.31 -1.96
C ASP A 349 -13.46 -43.88 -2.09
N GLY A 350 -13.00 -43.65 -3.31
CA GLY A 350 -11.63 -43.22 -3.61
C GLY A 350 -11.38 -41.81 -3.15
N HIS A 351 -10.36 -41.63 -2.33
CA HIS A 351 -9.96 -40.33 -1.86
C HIS A 351 -9.25 -39.52 -2.99
N VAL A 352 -9.66 -38.30 -3.17
CA VAL A 352 -8.92 -37.35 -4.00
C VAL A 352 -7.74 -36.82 -3.19
N PRO A 353 -6.49 -36.90 -3.70
CA PRO A 353 -5.34 -36.31 -3.03
C PRO A 353 -5.50 -34.80 -2.94
N ALA A 354 -4.83 -34.18 -1.98
CA ALA A 354 -4.79 -32.73 -1.88
C ALA A 354 -3.99 -32.14 -3.05
N LEU A 355 -4.60 -31.20 -3.76
CA LEU A 355 -3.96 -30.46 -4.84
C LEU A 355 -3.22 -29.25 -4.27
N CYS A 356 -2.07 -28.91 -4.84
CA CYS A 356 -1.35 -27.68 -4.52
C CYS A 356 -1.13 -26.86 -5.80
N LEU A 357 -1.84 -25.74 -5.94
CA LEU A 357 -1.68 -24.81 -7.04
C LEU A 357 -0.47 -23.92 -6.77
N VAL A 358 0.62 -24.16 -7.46
CA VAL A 358 1.90 -23.47 -7.30
C VAL A 358 2.06 -22.43 -8.40
N GLY A 359 2.42 -21.22 -8.08
CA GLY A 359 2.72 -20.22 -9.08
C GLY A 359 2.63 -18.77 -8.59
N PRO A 360 3.08 -17.81 -9.40
CA PRO A 360 3.13 -16.42 -9.01
C PRO A 360 1.74 -15.82 -8.72
N SER A 361 1.75 -14.63 -8.10
CA SER A 361 0.48 -13.94 -7.82
C SER A 361 -0.25 -13.55 -9.10
N GLY A 362 -1.58 -13.66 -9.09
CA GLY A 362 -2.43 -13.22 -10.21
C GLY A 362 -2.50 -14.17 -11.41
N VAL A 363 -1.95 -15.39 -11.34
CA VAL A 363 -2.06 -16.39 -12.42
C VAL A 363 -3.37 -17.19 -12.39
N GLY A 364 -4.26 -16.89 -11.44
CA GLY A 364 -5.58 -17.49 -11.37
C GLY A 364 -5.67 -18.72 -10.46
N LYS A 365 -4.79 -18.90 -9.45
CA LYS A 365 -4.84 -20.03 -8.50
C LYS A 365 -6.21 -20.19 -7.84
N SER A 366 -6.69 -19.15 -7.17
CA SER A 366 -7.98 -19.19 -6.46
C SER A 366 -9.16 -19.30 -7.44
N SER A 367 -9.12 -18.60 -8.56
CA SER A 367 -10.11 -18.68 -9.63
C SER A 367 -10.19 -20.09 -10.23
N LEU A 368 -9.05 -20.77 -10.43
CA LEU A 368 -9.01 -22.14 -10.93
C LEU A 368 -9.60 -23.15 -9.91
N ALA A 369 -9.37 -22.90 -8.63
CA ALA A 369 -9.99 -23.68 -7.56
C ALA A 369 -11.52 -23.48 -7.49
N GLU A 370 -11.99 -22.24 -7.68
CA GLU A 370 -13.41 -21.90 -7.81
C GLU A 370 -14.03 -22.57 -9.05
N GLY A 371 -13.36 -22.50 -10.19
CA GLY A 371 -13.78 -23.16 -11.43
C GLY A 371 -13.82 -24.68 -11.29
N LEU A 372 -12.92 -25.26 -10.50
CA LEU A 372 -12.98 -26.69 -10.16
C LEU A 372 -14.25 -27.02 -9.36
N GLY A 373 -14.62 -26.21 -8.38
CA GLY A 373 -15.85 -26.38 -7.63
C GLY A 373 -17.11 -26.30 -8.50
N GLU A 374 -17.16 -25.32 -9.41
CA GLU A 374 -18.23 -25.21 -10.40
C GLU A 374 -18.31 -26.46 -11.27
N ALA A 375 -17.16 -26.90 -11.81
CA ALA A 375 -17.06 -28.09 -12.65
C ALA A 375 -17.49 -29.39 -11.95
N LEU A 376 -17.20 -29.48 -10.64
CA LEU A 376 -17.62 -30.61 -9.81
C LEU A 376 -19.05 -30.45 -9.27
N SER A 377 -19.71 -29.32 -9.52
CA SER A 377 -21.01 -28.98 -8.91
C SER A 377 -21.00 -29.07 -7.38
N ARG A 378 -19.88 -28.64 -6.77
CA ARG A 378 -19.66 -28.65 -5.33
C ARG A 378 -19.47 -27.23 -4.79
N PRO A 379 -19.95 -26.91 -3.59
CA PRO A 379 -19.70 -25.63 -2.98
C PRO A 379 -18.21 -25.44 -2.73
N VAL A 380 -17.72 -24.23 -3.01
CA VAL A 380 -16.32 -23.85 -2.73
C VAL A 380 -16.28 -23.05 -1.44
N VAL A 381 -15.37 -23.38 -0.56
CA VAL A 381 -15.14 -22.65 0.68
C VAL A 381 -13.66 -22.32 0.84
N HIS A 382 -13.39 -21.07 1.15
CA HIS A 382 -12.04 -20.58 1.38
C HIS A 382 -11.70 -20.58 2.87
N VAL A 383 -10.62 -21.25 3.21
CA VAL A 383 -9.96 -21.21 4.51
C VAL A 383 -8.67 -20.39 4.34
N ARG A 384 -8.72 -19.14 4.77
CA ARG A 384 -7.54 -18.27 4.71
C ARG A 384 -6.54 -18.69 5.77
N LEU A 385 -5.35 -19.05 5.35
CA LEU A 385 -4.25 -19.42 6.23
C LEU A 385 -3.45 -18.20 6.71
N THR A 386 -3.51 -17.11 5.97
CA THR A 386 -2.89 -15.84 6.38
C THR A 386 -3.47 -15.35 7.70
N GLY A 387 -2.58 -15.00 8.64
CA GLY A 387 -2.97 -14.52 9.97
C GLY A 387 -3.47 -15.61 10.92
N VAL A 388 -3.17 -16.88 10.65
CA VAL A 388 -3.29 -17.96 11.62
C VAL A 388 -2.12 -17.85 12.59
N ALA A 389 -2.41 -17.55 13.84
CA ALA A 389 -1.41 -17.36 14.88
C ALA A 389 -1.30 -18.59 15.80
N SER A 390 -2.35 -19.40 15.86
CA SER A 390 -2.43 -20.59 16.72
C SER A 390 -3.23 -21.69 16.06
N GLU A 391 -3.04 -22.92 16.53
CA GLU A 391 -3.84 -24.07 16.14
C GLU A 391 -5.34 -23.87 16.39
N ALA A 392 -5.66 -23.12 17.44
CA ALA A 392 -7.04 -22.78 17.79
C ALA A 392 -7.78 -21.95 16.72
N ASP A 393 -7.07 -21.17 15.93
CA ASP A 393 -7.68 -20.39 14.83
C ASP A 393 -8.23 -21.31 13.73
N LEU A 394 -7.57 -22.46 13.50
CA LEU A 394 -7.94 -23.39 12.44
C LEU A 394 -8.88 -24.49 12.96
N TRP A 395 -8.59 -25.02 14.17
CA TRP A 395 -9.21 -26.19 14.76
C TRP A 395 -10.10 -25.93 15.98
N GLY A 396 -10.37 -24.62 16.25
CA GLY A 396 -11.21 -24.22 17.38
C GLY A 396 -10.53 -24.30 18.75
N GLN A 397 -11.14 -23.66 19.72
CA GLN A 397 -10.69 -23.64 21.11
C GLN A 397 -11.43 -24.68 21.95
N PRO A 398 -10.75 -25.36 22.90
CA PRO A 398 -11.44 -26.25 23.83
C PRO A 398 -12.56 -25.52 24.60
N ARG A 399 -13.67 -26.19 24.79
CA ARG A 399 -14.93 -25.64 25.38
C ARG A 399 -14.81 -25.10 26.80
N TYR A 400 -13.80 -25.53 27.54
CA TYR A 400 -13.56 -25.06 28.90
C TYR A 400 -12.91 -23.67 28.97
N ILE A 401 -12.50 -23.13 27.81
CA ILE A 401 -11.95 -21.77 27.69
C ILE A 401 -13.13 -20.79 27.59
N PRO A 402 -13.17 -19.71 28.39
CA PRO A 402 -14.16 -18.66 28.23
C PRO A 402 -14.14 -18.07 26.81
N ASP A 403 -15.30 -17.80 26.26
CA ASP A 403 -15.47 -17.27 24.90
C ASP A 403 -14.87 -18.15 23.77
N ALA A 404 -14.71 -19.45 24.00
CA ALA A 404 -14.24 -20.41 23.01
C ALA A 404 -15.06 -20.36 21.72
N ARG A 405 -14.36 -20.41 20.58
CA ARG A 405 -14.96 -20.31 19.24
C ARG A 405 -14.61 -21.54 18.40
N PRO A 406 -15.47 -21.88 17.42
CA PRO A 406 -15.16 -22.89 16.42
C PRO A 406 -13.98 -22.44 15.56
N GLY A 407 -13.29 -23.42 14.96
CA GLY A 407 -12.21 -23.17 14.03
C GLY A 407 -12.68 -22.72 12.65
N ARG A 408 -11.81 -22.07 11.89
CA ARG A 408 -12.10 -21.59 10.53
C ARG A 408 -12.56 -22.71 9.59
N VAL A 409 -12.07 -23.93 9.77
CA VAL A 409 -12.47 -25.09 8.96
C VAL A 409 -13.93 -25.45 9.23
N LEU A 410 -14.34 -25.51 10.49
CA LEU A 410 -15.72 -25.80 10.87
C LEU A 410 -16.68 -24.72 10.37
N GLU A 411 -16.32 -23.44 10.50
CA GLU A 411 -17.11 -22.33 9.96
C GLU A 411 -17.25 -22.40 8.44
N ALA A 412 -16.18 -22.83 7.74
CA ALA A 412 -16.22 -23.03 6.31
C ALA A 412 -17.18 -24.15 5.91
N LEU A 413 -17.18 -25.27 6.66
CA LEU A 413 -18.11 -26.38 6.44
C LEU A 413 -19.56 -26.01 6.65
N GLN A 414 -19.87 -25.24 7.68
CA GLN A 414 -21.22 -24.73 7.91
C GLN A 414 -21.71 -23.89 6.72
N ARG A 415 -20.83 -23.03 6.18
CA ARG A 415 -21.14 -22.21 5.00
C ARG A 415 -21.33 -23.06 3.74
N ALA A 416 -20.56 -24.13 3.60
CA ALA A 416 -20.66 -25.06 2.48
C ALA A 416 -22.03 -25.74 2.42
N GLY A 417 -22.59 -26.15 3.55
CA GLY A 417 -23.85 -26.86 3.62
C GLY A 417 -23.82 -28.22 2.91
N ALA A 418 -22.64 -28.74 2.59
CA ALA A 418 -22.42 -30.05 1.96
C ALA A 418 -21.17 -30.72 2.56
N ARG A 419 -21.16 -32.05 2.62
CA ARG A 419 -20.07 -32.86 3.19
C ARG A 419 -18.88 -32.98 2.27
N ASP A 420 -19.07 -32.75 1.00
CA ASP A 420 -18.09 -32.90 -0.09
C ASP A 420 -17.70 -31.58 -0.79
N PRO A 421 -17.42 -30.51 -0.03
CA PRO A 421 -17.04 -29.23 -0.64
C PRO A 421 -15.66 -29.29 -1.29
N VAL A 422 -15.36 -28.29 -2.09
CA VAL A 422 -13.99 -27.94 -2.44
C VAL A 422 -13.47 -26.95 -1.39
N ILE A 423 -12.47 -27.36 -0.62
CA ILE A 423 -11.85 -26.56 0.43
C ILE A 423 -10.58 -25.93 -0.14
N VAL A 424 -10.56 -24.63 -0.25
CA VAL A 424 -9.40 -23.88 -0.73
C VAL A 424 -8.60 -23.35 0.45
N LEU A 425 -7.37 -23.82 0.60
CA LEU A 425 -6.40 -23.37 1.60
C LEU A 425 -5.53 -22.27 0.99
N ASP A 426 -5.90 -21.02 1.23
CA ASP A 426 -5.22 -19.89 0.61
C ASP A 426 -3.97 -19.46 1.41
N GLY A 427 -2.78 -19.47 0.76
CA GLY A 427 -1.54 -18.94 1.31
C GLY A 427 -0.78 -19.93 2.20
N LEU A 428 -0.54 -21.16 1.73
CA LEU A 428 0.17 -22.18 2.51
C LEU A 428 1.65 -21.81 2.75
N ASP A 429 2.30 -21.15 1.80
CA ASP A 429 3.66 -20.61 1.94
C ASP A 429 3.72 -19.45 2.94
N GLU A 430 2.73 -18.56 2.94
CA GLU A 430 2.66 -17.46 3.91
C GLU A 430 2.54 -18.01 5.35
N LEU A 431 1.73 -19.06 5.51
CA LEU A 431 1.61 -19.77 6.78
C LEU A 431 2.96 -20.40 7.17
N ALA A 432 3.61 -21.12 6.26
CA ALA A 432 4.89 -21.77 6.50
C ALA A 432 5.98 -20.78 6.95
N MET A 433 5.99 -19.57 6.41
CA MET A 433 6.94 -18.53 6.78
C MET A 433 6.60 -17.80 8.09
N SER A 434 5.34 -17.74 8.48
CA SER A 434 4.87 -16.91 9.59
C SER A 434 4.49 -17.68 10.85
N TYR A 435 4.16 -18.96 10.73
CA TYR A 435 3.68 -19.78 11.85
C TYR A 435 4.84 -20.27 12.72
N PRO A 436 4.86 -19.94 14.02
CA PRO A 436 5.97 -20.30 14.90
C PRO A 436 5.86 -21.71 15.49
N GLY A 437 4.75 -22.41 15.24
CA GLY A 437 4.45 -23.72 15.80
C GLY A 437 4.74 -24.89 14.84
N ASP A 438 4.17 -26.04 15.16
CA ASP A 438 4.19 -27.23 14.31
C ASP A 438 3.24 -27.06 13.13
N LEU A 439 3.80 -26.72 11.98
CA LEU A 439 3.05 -26.55 10.74
C LEU A 439 2.46 -27.87 10.25
N GLU A 440 3.20 -28.96 10.40
CA GLU A 440 2.79 -30.30 9.97
C GLU A 440 1.55 -30.72 10.74
N GLY A 441 1.60 -30.71 12.06
CA GLY A 441 0.47 -31.03 12.92
C GLY A 441 -0.75 -30.15 12.65
N LEU A 442 -0.54 -28.90 12.21
CA LEU A 442 -1.60 -27.97 11.91
C LEU A 442 -2.38 -28.31 10.63
N VAL A 443 -1.69 -28.65 9.54
CA VAL A 443 -2.33 -28.79 8.21
C VAL A 443 -2.55 -30.24 7.78
N MET A 444 -1.81 -31.22 8.32
CA MET A 444 -1.94 -32.62 7.95
C MET A 444 -3.35 -33.20 8.09
N PRO A 445 -4.17 -32.80 9.09
CA PRO A 445 -5.55 -33.25 9.18
C PRO A 445 -6.41 -32.92 7.94
N LEU A 446 -6.00 -31.91 7.16
CA LEU A 446 -6.67 -31.56 5.89
C LEU A 446 -6.01 -32.20 4.68
N LEU A 447 -4.70 -32.38 4.71
CA LEU A 447 -3.93 -32.86 3.55
C LEU A 447 -3.96 -34.38 3.42
N ASP A 448 -3.88 -35.08 4.52
CA ASP A 448 -3.91 -36.56 4.51
C ASP A 448 -5.37 -37.06 4.37
N PRO A 449 -5.69 -37.81 3.31
CA PRO A 449 -7.01 -38.41 3.13
C PRO A 449 -7.49 -39.29 4.27
N ALA A 450 -6.57 -40.01 4.94
CA ALA A 450 -6.91 -40.87 6.07
C ALA A 450 -7.30 -40.06 7.32
N ALA A 451 -6.56 -38.94 7.56
CA ALA A 451 -6.85 -38.04 8.67
C ALA A 451 -8.18 -37.29 8.47
N ARG A 452 -8.52 -36.90 7.24
CA ARG A 452 -9.78 -36.22 6.89
C ARG A 452 -11.02 -37.01 7.26
N SER A 453 -10.95 -38.33 7.32
CA SER A 453 -12.10 -39.19 7.69
C SER A 453 -12.53 -39.02 9.14
N ARG A 454 -11.67 -38.49 10.00
CA ARG A 454 -11.90 -38.28 11.43
C ARG A 454 -11.43 -36.90 11.89
N MET A 455 -11.71 -35.86 11.09
CA MET A 455 -11.37 -34.49 11.44
C MET A 455 -12.15 -34.07 12.68
N GLU A 456 -11.46 -33.54 13.68
CA GLU A 456 -12.05 -33.07 14.91
C GLU A 456 -11.75 -31.58 15.15
N ASP A 457 -12.83 -30.79 15.31
CA ASP A 457 -12.73 -29.43 15.81
C ASP A 457 -12.84 -29.47 17.34
N ARG A 458 -11.89 -28.87 18.05
CA ARG A 458 -11.79 -28.89 19.51
C ARG A 458 -12.99 -28.25 20.22
N TRP A 459 -13.62 -27.26 19.57
CA TRP A 459 -14.83 -26.63 20.07
C TRP A 459 -16.06 -27.54 19.87
N LEU A 460 -16.13 -28.19 18.71
CA LEU A 460 -17.23 -29.12 18.42
C LEU A 460 -17.14 -30.39 19.27
N GLY A 461 -15.95 -31.00 19.34
CA GLY A 461 -15.63 -32.16 20.16
C GLY A 461 -16.33 -33.45 19.71
N VAL A 462 -16.64 -33.54 18.42
CA VAL A 462 -17.08 -34.75 17.73
C VAL A 462 -16.41 -34.81 16.35
N PRO A 463 -16.00 -36.00 15.89
CA PRO A 463 -15.35 -36.16 14.61
C PRO A 463 -16.32 -35.88 13.47
N PHE A 464 -15.82 -35.23 12.42
CA PHE A 464 -16.54 -34.98 11.17
C PHE A 464 -15.76 -35.60 10.00
N ASP A 465 -16.46 -36.36 9.16
CA ASP A 465 -15.83 -37.02 8.02
C ASP A 465 -15.79 -36.11 6.79
N LEU A 466 -14.59 -35.64 6.46
CA LEU A 466 -14.25 -34.84 5.29
C LEU A 466 -13.57 -35.65 4.16
N SER A 467 -13.62 -36.99 4.22
CA SER A 467 -12.96 -37.82 3.21
C SER A 467 -13.46 -37.61 1.79
N ALA A 468 -14.70 -37.12 1.62
CA ALA A 468 -15.30 -36.79 0.34
C ALA A 468 -14.95 -35.37 -0.17
N ALA A 469 -14.37 -34.51 0.67
CA ALA A 469 -13.98 -33.16 0.28
C ALA A 469 -12.76 -33.18 -0.65
N VAL A 470 -12.72 -32.24 -1.58
CA VAL A 470 -11.54 -31.97 -2.43
C VAL A 470 -10.78 -30.81 -1.80
N VAL A 471 -9.53 -31.03 -1.43
CA VAL A 471 -8.67 -29.99 -0.84
C VAL A 471 -7.75 -29.42 -1.92
N VAL A 472 -7.72 -28.10 -2.01
CA VAL A 472 -6.88 -27.35 -2.95
C VAL A 472 -6.10 -26.31 -2.17
N ALA A 473 -4.81 -26.50 -2.00
CA ALA A 473 -3.92 -25.50 -1.41
C ALA A 473 -3.40 -24.53 -2.49
N THR A 474 -3.13 -23.30 -2.12
CA THR A 474 -2.46 -22.32 -2.98
C THR A 474 -1.14 -21.90 -2.37
N THR A 475 -0.08 -21.82 -3.19
CA THR A 475 1.25 -21.37 -2.79
C THR A 475 1.91 -20.59 -3.92
N GLN A 476 2.84 -19.69 -3.61
CA GLN A 476 3.70 -19.07 -4.61
C GLN A 476 5.02 -19.82 -4.73
N VAL A 477 5.55 -20.29 -3.63
CA VAL A 477 6.85 -20.96 -3.52
C VAL A 477 6.68 -22.26 -2.74
N VAL A 478 6.77 -23.37 -3.42
CA VAL A 478 6.57 -24.70 -2.80
C VAL A 478 7.79 -25.15 -1.98
N GLU A 479 8.97 -24.64 -2.28
CA GLU A 479 10.23 -24.99 -1.65
C GLU A 479 10.33 -24.59 -0.18
N VAL A 480 9.50 -23.64 0.26
CA VAL A 480 9.43 -23.21 1.67
C VAL A 480 8.63 -24.18 2.54
N LEU A 481 7.87 -25.10 1.90
CA LEU A 481 7.09 -26.09 2.61
C LEU A 481 7.98 -27.28 3.07
N PRO A 482 7.79 -27.79 4.29
CA PRO A 482 8.43 -29.01 4.74
C PRO A 482 8.22 -30.19 3.78
N PRO A 483 9.20 -31.07 3.61
CA PRO A 483 9.08 -32.23 2.71
C PRO A 483 7.86 -33.09 3.02
N GLU A 484 7.55 -33.29 4.29
CA GLU A 484 6.42 -34.12 4.77
C GLU A 484 5.07 -33.60 4.26
N ILE A 485 4.92 -32.29 4.19
CA ILE A 485 3.73 -31.62 3.63
C ILE A 485 3.72 -31.76 2.11
N ARG A 486 4.87 -31.55 1.46
CA ARG A 486 4.99 -31.64 -0.01
C ARG A 486 4.65 -33.02 -0.53
N ASP A 487 5.09 -34.07 0.16
CA ASP A 487 4.83 -35.47 -0.21
C ASP A 487 3.33 -35.84 -0.19
N ARG A 488 2.50 -35.05 0.51
CA ARG A 488 1.04 -35.22 0.57
C ARG A 488 0.26 -34.41 -0.45
N LEU A 489 0.97 -33.55 -1.20
CA LEU A 489 0.38 -32.64 -2.16
C LEU A 489 0.66 -33.09 -3.59
N VAL A 490 -0.33 -33.01 -4.45
CA VAL A 490 -0.12 -33.11 -5.89
C VAL A 490 0.16 -31.70 -6.41
N GLU A 491 1.41 -31.42 -6.71
CA GLU A 491 1.85 -30.13 -7.23
C GLU A 491 1.29 -29.90 -8.63
N VAL A 492 0.66 -28.76 -8.80
CA VAL A 492 0.08 -28.27 -10.08
C VAL A 492 0.66 -26.90 -10.37
N HIS A 493 1.65 -26.85 -11.23
CA HIS A 493 2.38 -25.64 -11.54
C HIS A 493 1.62 -24.75 -12.52
N LEU A 494 1.28 -23.55 -12.09
CA LEU A 494 0.65 -22.50 -12.90
C LEU A 494 1.73 -21.53 -13.37
N ARG A 495 1.82 -21.40 -14.68
CA ARG A 495 2.82 -20.55 -15.31
C ARG A 495 2.32 -19.13 -15.50
N GLY A 496 3.23 -18.16 -15.54
CA GLY A 496 2.90 -16.80 -15.91
C GLY A 496 2.33 -16.71 -17.33
N TYR A 497 1.42 -15.75 -17.53
CA TYR A 497 0.79 -15.54 -18.85
C TYR A 497 1.69 -14.75 -19.79
N LEU A 498 1.62 -15.09 -21.08
CA LEU A 498 2.16 -14.30 -22.18
C LEU A 498 1.36 -12.99 -22.33
N ASP A 499 1.97 -11.94 -22.88
CA ASP A 499 1.27 -10.67 -23.11
C ASP A 499 0.05 -10.85 -24.01
N ARG A 500 0.15 -11.74 -25.02
CA ARG A 500 -0.98 -12.12 -25.87
C ARG A 500 -2.10 -12.82 -25.08
N GLU A 501 -1.74 -13.76 -24.20
CA GLU A 501 -2.70 -14.45 -23.33
C GLU A 501 -3.38 -13.48 -22.38
N LYS A 502 -2.61 -12.50 -21.83
CA LYS A 502 -3.19 -11.44 -20.98
C LYS A 502 -4.22 -10.59 -21.71
N VAL A 503 -3.97 -10.26 -22.97
CA VAL A 503 -4.93 -9.52 -23.80
C VAL A 503 -6.19 -10.36 -24.06
N GLU A 504 -6.04 -11.66 -24.37
CA GLU A 504 -7.17 -12.58 -24.56
C GLU A 504 -7.97 -12.72 -23.25
N ILE A 505 -7.32 -12.94 -22.10
CA ILE A 505 -7.95 -12.99 -20.76
C ILE A 505 -8.66 -11.66 -20.45
N ALA A 506 -8.02 -10.55 -20.75
CA ALA A 506 -8.62 -9.24 -20.53
C ALA A 506 -9.90 -9.06 -21.35
N ARG A 507 -9.88 -9.44 -22.61
CA ARG A 507 -11.03 -9.32 -23.52
C ARG A 507 -12.18 -10.27 -23.13
N ASP A 508 -11.84 -11.54 -22.88
CA ASP A 508 -12.84 -12.60 -22.76
C ASP A 508 -13.42 -12.71 -21.33
N HIS A 509 -12.63 -12.32 -20.30
CA HIS A 509 -13.01 -12.49 -18.89
C HIS A 509 -13.01 -11.20 -18.07
N LEU A 510 -11.89 -10.41 -18.08
CA LEU A 510 -11.78 -9.28 -17.16
C LEU A 510 -12.69 -8.12 -17.54
N VAL A 511 -12.70 -7.72 -18.79
CA VAL A 511 -13.53 -6.58 -19.26
C VAL A 511 -15.01 -6.88 -19.08
N PRO A 512 -15.58 -8.03 -19.48
CA PRO A 512 -17.00 -8.32 -19.24
C PRO A 512 -17.38 -8.35 -17.76
N ALA A 513 -16.51 -8.88 -16.90
CA ALA A 513 -16.74 -8.91 -15.47
C ALA A 513 -16.73 -7.47 -14.87
N LEU A 514 -15.74 -6.67 -15.24
CA LEU A 514 -15.60 -5.28 -14.78
C LEU A 514 -16.71 -4.37 -15.32
N VAL A 515 -17.16 -4.56 -16.55
CA VAL A 515 -18.31 -3.83 -17.14
C VAL A 515 -19.56 -4.03 -16.29
N ARG A 516 -19.82 -5.27 -15.84
CA ARG A 516 -20.95 -5.58 -14.94
C ARG A 516 -20.75 -4.98 -13.56
N GLU A 517 -19.54 -5.09 -12.99
CA GLU A 517 -19.18 -4.55 -11.67
C GLU A 517 -19.34 -3.02 -11.62
N VAL A 518 -18.89 -2.32 -12.66
CA VAL A 518 -18.92 -0.86 -12.74
C VAL A 518 -20.28 -0.32 -13.17
N GLY A 519 -21.20 -1.18 -13.65
CA GLY A 519 -22.54 -0.79 -14.10
C GLY A 519 -22.57 -0.14 -15.47
N LEU A 520 -21.63 -0.45 -16.35
CA LEU A 520 -21.60 0.02 -17.72
C LEU A 520 -22.52 -0.82 -18.65
N PRO A 521 -22.96 -0.26 -19.77
CA PRO A 521 -23.74 -1.05 -20.75
C PRO A 521 -22.99 -2.31 -21.18
N PRO A 522 -23.66 -3.46 -21.31
CA PRO A 522 -23.02 -4.74 -21.70
C PRO A 522 -22.27 -4.69 -23.05
N ALA A 523 -22.63 -3.78 -23.92
CA ALA A 523 -21.96 -3.54 -25.21
C ALA A 523 -20.64 -2.74 -25.08
N THR A 524 -20.20 -2.43 -23.87
CA THR A 524 -18.95 -1.70 -23.65
C THR A 524 -17.76 -2.66 -23.88
N GLU A 525 -17.00 -2.38 -24.91
CA GLU A 525 -15.80 -3.14 -25.26
C GLU A 525 -14.54 -2.26 -25.17
N VAL A 526 -13.41 -2.88 -24.88
CA VAL A 526 -12.09 -2.25 -24.94
C VAL A 526 -11.34 -2.86 -26.13
N ALA A 527 -10.93 -2.01 -27.07
CA ALA A 527 -10.26 -2.46 -28.29
C ALA A 527 -8.96 -3.23 -27.96
N PRO A 528 -8.63 -4.29 -28.73
CA PRO A 528 -7.43 -5.11 -28.50
C PRO A 528 -6.14 -4.29 -28.47
N GLU A 529 -6.04 -3.24 -29.28
CA GLU A 529 -4.87 -2.35 -29.29
C GLU A 529 -4.74 -1.57 -27.99
N THR A 530 -5.88 -1.21 -27.36
CA THR A 530 -5.90 -0.54 -26.06
C THR A 530 -5.55 -1.51 -24.95
N LEU A 531 -6.05 -2.74 -24.99
CA LEU A 531 -5.66 -3.80 -24.06
C LEU A 531 -4.17 -4.09 -24.15
N GLN A 532 -3.63 -4.24 -25.36
CA GLN A 532 -2.20 -4.43 -25.59
C GLN A 532 -1.39 -3.25 -25.05
N ALA A 533 -1.84 -2.02 -25.27
CA ALA A 533 -1.17 -0.83 -24.76
C ALA A 533 -1.15 -0.78 -23.23
N VAL A 534 -2.23 -1.26 -22.55
CA VAL A 534 -2.27 -1.37 -21.07
C VAL A 534 -1.26 -2.42 -20.61
N VAL A 535 -1.23 -3.59 -21.24
CA VAL A 535 -0.27 -4.65 -20.92
C VAL A 535 1.16 -4.15 -21.06
N ASP A 536 1.48 -3.49 -22.18
CA ASP A 536 2.83 -3.03 -22.49
C ASP A 536 3.29 -1.84 -21.67
N GLY A 537 2.37 -0.97 -21.21
CA GLY A 537 2.72 0.32 -20.63
C GLY A 537 2.49 0.45 -19.14
N TRP A 538 1.57 -0.29 -18.57
CA TRP A 538 1.12 -0.07 -17.18
C TRP A 538 1.15 -1.31 -16.30
N THR A 539 1.38 -2.51 -16.87
CA THR A 539 1.48 -3.75 -16.12
C THR A 539 2.87 -4.36 -16.22
N PHE A 540 3.39 -4.85 -15.09
CA PHE A 540 4.65 -5.58 -15.04
C PHE A 540 4.49 -6.69 -13.99
N GLU A 541 3.97 -7.82 -14.47
CA GLU A 541 3.63 -8.97 -13.63
C GLU A 541 3.54 -10.23 -14.47
N SER A 542 3.73 -11.38 -13.88
CA SER A 542 3.49 -12.68 -14.55
C SER A 542 2.02 -13.03 -14.65
N GLY A 543 1.19 -12.56 -13.74
CA GLY A 543 -0.27 -12.74 -13.72
C GLY A 543 -1.05 -11.62 -14.39
N VAL A 544 -2.29 -11.43 -13.94
CA VAL A 544 -3.25 -10.42 -14.47
C VAL A 544 -3.84 -9.52 -13.37
N HIS A 545 -3.28 -9.53 -12.15
CA HIS A 545 -3.82 -8.75 -11.03
C HIS A 545 -3.70 -7.23 -11.26
N GLY A 546 -2.52 -6.77 -11.64
CA GLY A 546 -2.28 -5.36 -12.00
C GLY A 546 -3.03 -4.95 -13.28
N LEU A 547 -3.16 -5.87 -14.25
CA LEU A 547 -3.97 -5.66 -15.45
C LEU A 547 -5.45 -5.46 -15.09
N HIS A 548 -5.99 -6.29 -14.19
CA HIS A 548 -7.34 -6.14 -13.67
C HIS A 548 -7.54 -4.77 -12.99
N ALA A 549 -6.61 -4.36 -12.12
CA ALA A 549 -6.65 -3.06 -11.46
C ALA A 549 -6.57 -1.88 -12.45
N ALA A 550 -5.70 -1.98 -13.47
CA ALA A 550 -5.58 -0.96 -14.50
C ALA A 550 -6.85 -0.85 -15.35
N LEU A 551 -7.43 -1.99 -15.77
CA LEU A 551 -8.68 -2.01 -16.54
C LEU A 551 -9.88 -1.51 -15.71
N ARG A 552 -9.94 -1.83 -14.42
CA ARG A 552 -10.94 -1.27 -13.50
C ARG A 552 -10.87 0.26 -13.48
N ASN A 553 -9.66 0.84 -13.34
CA ASN A 553 -9.49 2.30 -13.38
C ASN A 553 -9.92 2.91 -14.72
N VAL A 554 -9.64 2.22 -15.84
CA VAL A 554 -10.07 2.66 -17.17
C VAL A 554 -11.60 2.67 -17.25
N LEU A 555 -12.25 1.57 -16.86
CA LEU A 555 -13.71 1.45 -16.95
C LEU A 555 -14.44 2.36 -15.95
N GLN A 556 -13.89 2.56 -14.75
CA GLN A 556 -14.40 3.57 -13.79
C GLN A 556 -14.33 4.99 -14.38
N ARG A 557 -13.29 5.32 -15.14
CA ARG A 557 -13.19 6.62 -15.83
C ARG A 557 -14.25 6.74 -16.94
N VAL A 558 -14.50 5.66 -17.65
CA VAL A 558 -15.60 5.60 -18.65
C VAL A 558 -16.95 5.84 -17.96
N ALA A 559 -17.21 5.15 -16.86
CA ALA A 559 -18.44 5.31 -16.09
C ALA A 559 -18.61 6.73 -15.52
N ALA A 560 -17.55 7.29 -14.94
CA ALA A 560 -17.55 8.66 -14.43
C ALA A 560 -17.87 9.68 -15.52
N ARG A 561 -17.36 9.49 -16.75
CA ARG A 561 -17.69 10.34 -17.90
C ARG A 561 -19.17 10.20 -18.30
N GLY A 562 -19.69 8.98 -18.32
CA GLY A 562 -21.10 8.72 -18.59
C GLY A 562 -22.02 9.36 -17.57
N ALA A 563 -21.69 9.23 -16.27
CA ALA A 563 -22.42 9.84 -15.18
C ALA A 563 -22.42 11.39 -15.24
N ALA A 564 -21.36 11.98 -15.82
CA ALA A 564 -21.27 13.43 -16.07
C ALA A 564 -22.00 13.87 -17.36
N GLY A 565 -22.82 13.02 -17.98
CA GLY A 565 -23.58 13.34 -19.21
C GLY A 565 -22.81 13.16 -20.51
N GLY A 566 -21.64 12.54 -20.47
CA GLY A 566 -20.88 12.19 -21.68
C GLY A 566 -21.51 11.02 -22.45
N ALA A 567 -21.32 11.00 -23.78
CA ALA A 567 -21.82 9.89 -24.61
C ALA A 567 -21.15 8.57 -24.21
N LEU A 568 -21.95 7.50 -24.09
CA LEU A 568 -21.54 6.12 -23.92
C LEU A 568 -21.98 5.28 -25.15
N PRO A 569 -21.20 4.25 -25.54
CA PRO A 569 -19.91 3.84 -25.00
C PRO A 569 -18.77 4.78 -25.42
N TRP A 570 -17.84 5.06 -24.49
CA TRP A 570 -16.62 5.76 -24.85
C TRP A 570 -15.54 4.75 -25.26
N HIS A 571 -15.08 4.81 -26.48
CA HIS A 571 -13.97 3.99 -26.95
C HIS A 571 -12.66 4.59 -26.52
N VAL A 572 -12.09 4.02 -25.46
CA VAL A 572 -10.77 4.42 -24.94
C VAL A 572 -9.69 4.01 -25.93
N ARG A 573 -8.90 4.98 -26.38
CA ARG A 573 -7.77 4.73 -27.31
C ARG A 573 -6.46 4.67 -26.53
N PRO A 574 -5.40 4.03 -27.08
CA PRO A 574 -4.10 3.98 -26.42
C PRO A 574 -3.52 5.35 -26.01
N GLN A 575 -3.83 6.39 -26.78
CA GLN A 575 -3.41 7.76 -26.48
C GLN A 575 -4.12 8.41 -25.28
N ASP A 576 -5.27 7.90 -24.86
CA ASP A 576 -6.05 8.40 -23.72
C ASP A 576 -5.53 7.81 -22.39
N LEU A 577 -4.85 6.66 -22.44
CA LEU A 577 -4.37 5.91 -21.27
C LEU A 577 -3.45 6.73 -20.34
N PRO A 578 -2.49 7.55 -20.83
CA PRO A 578 -1.67 8.37 -19.93
C PRO A 578 -2.48 9.37 -19.11
N GLY A 579 -3.60 9.86 -19.63
CA GLY A 579 -4.53 10.76 -18.92
C GLY A 579 -5.39 10.05 -17.88
N ILE A 580 -5.53 8.72 -17.98
CA ILE A 580 -6.35 7.89 -17.08
C ILE A 580 -5.48 7.19 -16.05
N LEU A 581 -4.43 6.53 -16.50
CA LEU A 581 -3.56 5.68 -15.70
C LEU A 581 -2.28 6.37 -15.20
N GLY A 582 -2.04 7.61 -15.66
CA GLY A 582 -0.78 8.32 -15.41
C GLY A 582 0.32 7.95 -16.41
N PRO A 583 1.55 8.43 -16.21
CA PRO A 583 2.64 8.12 -17.10
C PRO A 583 2.90 6.62 -17.18
N ARG A 584 3.38 6.15 -18.35
CA ARG A 584 3.74 4.74 -18.53
C ARG A 584 4.74 4.32 -17.46
N ARG A 585 4.40 3.30 -16.68
CA ARG A 585 5.27 2.77 -15.61
C ARG A 585 6.40 1.90 -16.16
N ARG A 586 6.19 1.34 -17.33
CA ARG A 586 7.17 0.52 -18.01
C ARG A 586 8.11 1.43 -18.80
N TYR A 587 9.08 1.98 -18.11
CA TYR A 587 10.30 2.41 -18.77
C TYR A 587 11.03 1.10 -19.17
N MET A 588 10.69 0.53 -20.32
CA MET A 588 11.67 -0.26 -21.01
C MET A 588 12.84 0.70 -21.20
N ALA A 589 13.89 0.52 -20.42
CA ALA A 589 15.17 1.08 -20.80
C ALA A 589 15.35 0.62 -22.26
N ARG A 590 15.04 1.49 -23.21
CA ARG A 590 15.57 1.32 -24.55
C ARG A 590 17.03 1.15 -24.27
N VAL A 591 17.47 -0.09 -24.41
CA VAL A 591 18.88 -0.38 -24.45
C VAL A 591 19.43 0.71 -25.32
N GLU A 592 20.17 1.67 -24.72
CA GLU A 592 21.05 2.45 -25.50
C GLU A 592 21.90 1.40 -26.18
N ARG A 593 21.62 1.11 -27.45
CA ARG A 593 22.32 0.14 -28.27
C ARG A 593 23.68 0.70 -28.57
N SER A 594 24.42 0.97 -27.49
CA SER A 594 25.78 1.43 -27.59
C SER A 594 26.64 0.17 -27.64
N CYS A 595 27.30 -0.04 -28.77
CA CYS A 595 28.35 -1.03 -28.86
C CYS A 595 29.56 -0.55 -28.04
N ALA A 596 29.37 -0.29 -26.75
CA ALA A 596 30.45 0.11 -25.85
C ALA A 596 31.05 -1.14 -25.20
N PRO A 597 32.39 -1.23 -25.14
CA PRO A 597 33.04 -2.31 -24.38
C PRO A 597 32.62 -2.25 -22.90
N GLY A 598 32.47 -3.45 -22.32
CA GLY A 598 32.12 -3.58 -20.90
C GLY A 598 30.65 -3.65 -20.60
N LEU A 599 29.74 -3.69 -21.59
CA LEU A 599 28.32 -3.86 -21.38
C LEU A 599 27.88 -5.26 -21.81
N ALA A 600 27.19 -6.00 -20.94
CA ALA A 600 26.52 -7.26 -21.29
C ALA A 600 25.10 -7.28 -20.72
N MET A 601 24.27 -8.14 -21.33
CA MET A 601 22.87 -8.30 -20.92
C MET A 601 22.65 -9.71 -20.36
N GLY A 602 22.27 -9.75 -19.11
CA GLY A 602 21.79 -10.96 -18.44
C GLY A 602 20.27 -11.08 -18.50
N LEU A 603 19.77 -12.29 -18.27
CA LEU A 603 18.35 -12.57 -18.08
C LEU A 603 18.12 -12.95 -16.62
N ALA A 604 17.27 -12.22 -15.93
CA ALA A 604 16.87 -12.45 -14.56
C ALA A 604 15.43 -12.97 -14.51
N TRP A 605 15.15 -13.77 -13.50
CA TRP A 605 13.80 -14.12 -13.09
C TRP A 605 13.41 -13.27 -11.88
N THR A 606 12.19 -12.77 -11.88
CA THR A 606 11.57 -12.07 -10.76
C THR A 606 10.16 -12.61 -10.53
N PRO A 607 9.56 -12.42 -9.36
CA PRO A 607 8.15 -12.77 -9.14
C PRO A 607 7.19 -12.10 -10.14
N ALA A 608 7.60 -11.00 -10.73
CA ALA A 608 6.85 -10.30 -11.77
C ALA A 608 7.06 -10.87 -13.18
N GLY A 609 7.96 -11.82 -13.38
CA GLY A 609 8.33 -12.43 -14.65
C GLY A 609 9.81 -12.28 -14.98
N GLY A 610 10.16 -12.53 -16.24
CA GLY A 610 11.54 -12.37 -16.72
C GLY A 610 11.88 -10.90 -16.98
N GLU A 611 13.14 -10.52 -16.70
CA GLU A 611 13.68 -9.19 -16.93
C GLU A 611 15.06 -9.23 -17.55
N VAL A 612 15.43 -8.22 -18.34
CA VAL A 612 16.78 -8.05 -18.87
C VAL A 612 17.60 -7.22 -17.87
N LEU A 613 18.70 -7.80 -17.42
CA LEU A 613 19.62 -7.20 -16.47
C LEU A 613 20.83 -6.65 -17.22
N PHE A 614 21.13 -5.37 -17.05
CA PHE A 614 22.35 -4.77 -17.58
C PHE A 614 23.49 -4.97 -16.61
N ILE A 615 24.64 -5.37 -17.13
CA ILE A 615 25.88 -5.51 -16.38
C ILE A 615 26.95 -4.66 -17.06
N GLU A 616 27.45 -3.69 -16.33
CA GLU A 616 28.49 -2.77 -16.78
C GLU A 616 29.80 -3.13 -16.09
N ALA A 617 30.86 -3.24 -16.85
CA ALA A 617 32.19 -3.46 -16.36
C ALA A 617 33.16 -2.41 -16.93
N ALA A 618 33.98 -1.83 -16.08
CA ALA A 618 35.03 -0.91 -16.47
C ALA A 618 36.38 -1.45 -16.00
N ALA A 619 37.37 -1.45 -16.89
CA ALA A 619 38.75 -1.80 -16.59
C ALA A 619 39.60 -0.54 -16.76
N VAL A 620 40.18 -0.05 -15.66
CA VAL A 620 41.09 1.11 -15.63
C VAL A 620 42.46 0.71 -15.14
N PRO A 621 43.57 1.38 -15.56
CA PRO A 621 44.89 1.09 -15.01
C PRO A 621 44.90 1.19 -13.49
N GLY A 622 45.43 0.19 -12.82
CA GLY A 622 45.36 0.11 -11.37
C GLY A 622 46.22 -1.00 -10.79
N SER A 623 45.81 -1.51 -9.62
CA SER A 623 46.56 -2.48 -8.84
C SER A 623 45.83 -3.84 -8.72
N GLY A 624 44.85 -4.09 -9.54
CA GLY A 624 44.05 -5.34 -9.53
C GLY A 624 42.90 -5.32 -8.53
N GLN A 625 42.47 -4.15 -8.07
CA GLN A 625 41.34 -4.03 -7.17
C GLN A 625 40.02 -4.35 -7.91
N VAL A 626 39.11 -4.99 -7.21
CA VAL A 626 37.79 -5.32 -7.72
C VAL A 626 36.74 -4.57 -6.88
N LYS A 627 35.87 -3.82 -7.57
CA LYS A 627 34.75 -3.12 -6.96
C LYS A 627 33.47 -3.61 -7.57
N LEU A 628 32.58 -4.14 -6.73
CA LEU A 628 31.23 -4.60 -7.11
C LEU A 628 30.18 -3.65 -6.55
N THR A 629 29.26 -3.18 -7.38
CA THR A 629 28.21 -2.22 -6.98
C THR A 629 26.88 -2.56 -7.64
N GLY A 630 25.75 -2.11 -7.06
CA GLY A 630 24.41 -2.31 -7.63
C GLY A 630 23.47 -3.12 -6.75
N SER A 631 23.66 -3.13 -5.43
CA SER A 631 22.83 -3.90 -4.46
C SER A 631 22.86 -5.41 -4.76
N LEU A 632 24.06 -5.96 -4.87
CA LEU A 632 24.29 -7.38 -5.15
C LEU A 632 24.25 -8.17 -3.85
N GLY A 633 23.51 -9.29 -3.85
CA GLY A 633 23.54 -10.28 -2.78
C GLY A 633 24.86 -11.10 -2.79
N GLU A 634 25.04 -11.94 -1.78
CA GLU A 634 26.28 -12.69 -1.58
C GLU A 634 26.53 -13.67 -2.72
N VAL A 635 25.50 -14.42 -3.17
CA VAL A 635 25.62 -15.39 -4.27
C VAL A 635 26.05 -14.74 -5.58
N MET A 636 25.53 -13.55 -5.84
CA MET A 636 25.89 -12.80 -7.06
C MET A 636 27.30 -12.22 -6.99
N LYS A 637 27.79 -11.88 -5.79
CA LYS A 637 29.20 -11.47 -5.57
C LYS A 637 30.15 -12.63 -5.79
N GLU A 638 29.82 -13.80 -5.20
CA GLU A 638 30.59 -15.03 -5.44
C GLU A 638 30.65 -15.39 -6.92
N SER A 639 29.55 -15.26 -7.63
CA SER A 639 29.51 -15.48 -9.08
C SER A 639 30.41 -14.50 -9.86
N ALA A 640 30.49 -13.24 -9.44
CA ALA A 640 31.42 -12.27 -10.03
C ALA A 640 32.86 -12.60 -9.73
N GLU A 641 33.18 -13.07 -8.53
CA GLU A 641 34.53 -13.52 -8.14
C GLU A 641 34.96 -14.74 -8.93
N ALA A 642 34.06 -15.71 -9.14
CA ALA A 642 34.31 -16.88 -9.97
C ALA A 642 34.59 -16.46 -11.43
N ALA A 643 33.85 -15.51 -11.95
CA ALA A 643 34.05 -14.95 -13.29
C ALA A 643 35.45 -14.30 -13.45
N ILE A 644 35.82 -13.49 -12.47
CA ILE A 644 37.11 -12.80 -12.47
C ILE A 644 38.23 -13.81 -12.34
N THR A 645 38.12 -14.84 -11.48
CA THR A 645 39.11 -15.89 -11.28
C THR A 645 39.33 -16.68 -12.55
N TRP A 646 38.26 -17.10 -13.23
CA TRP A 646 38.35 -17.80 -14.50
C TRP A 646 39.04 -16.95 -15.59
N LEU A 647 38.71 -15.67 -15.69
CA LEU A 647 39.32 -14.74 -16.66
C LEU A 647 40.82 -14.49 -16.36
N ARG A 648 41.19 -14.48 -15.07
CA ARG A 648 42.61 -14.38 -14.69
C ARG A 648 43.44 -15.58 -15.12
N GLU A 649 42.85 -16.75 -15.13
CA GLU A 649 43.52 -18.00 -15.53
C GLU A 649 43.54 -18.19 -17.07
N HIS A 650 42.44 -17.89 -17.73
CA HIS A 650 42.19 -18.23 -19.13
C HIS A 650 42.23 -17.04 -20.10
N GLY A 651 42.31 -15.84 -19.62
CA GLY A 651 42.19 -14.58 -20.39
C GLY A 651 43.45 -14.24 -21.23
N ARG A 652 43.99 -15.17 -22.00
CA ARG A 652 45.15 -14.93 -22.87
C ARG A 652 44.82 -13.88 -23.94
N GLY A 653 45.60 -12.80 -24.03
CA GLY A 653 45.36 -11.68 -24.99
C GLY A 653 44.44 -10.58 -24.50
N MET A 654 43.96 -10.67 -23.25
CA MET A 654 43.23 -9.60 -22.57
C MET A 654 44.18 -8.69 -21.78
N LEU A 655 43.72 -7.53 -21.38
CA LEU A 655 44.42 -6.74 -20.35
C LEU A 655 44.56 -7.61 -19.09
N ASP A 656 45.78 -7.66 -18.51
CA ASP A 656 45.99 -8.48 -17.32
C ASP A 656 45.15 -7.94 -16.15
N PRO A 657 44.20 -8.71 -15.63
CA PRO A 657 43.36 -8.27 -14.50
C PRO A 657 44.10 -7.92 -13.21
N ARG A 658 45.42 -8.23 -13.15
CA ARG A 658 46.28 -7.88 -12.01
C ARG A 658 46.84 -6.47 -12.14
N THR A 659 46.83 -5.88 -13.33
CA THR A 659 47.38 -4.56 -13.63
C THR A 659 46.28 -3.49 -13.85
N VAL A 660 45.01 -3.91 -13.76
CA VAL A 660 43.85 -3.03 -13.93
C VAL A 660 42.87 -3.19 -12.74
N ASP A 661 42.31 -2.10 -12.31
CA ASP A 661 41.22 -2.12 -11.38
C ASP A 661 39.92 -2.37 -12.15
N LEU A 662 39.13 -3.32 -11.67
CA LEU A 662 37.86 -3.70 -12.28
C LEU A 662 36.69 -3.11 -11.45
N HIS A 663 35.81 -2.36 -12.07
CA HIS A 663 34.56 -1.94 -11.46
C HIS A 663 33.41 -2.58 -12.21
N VAL A 664 32.68 -3.46 -11.56
CA VAL A 664 31.46 -4.06 -12.07
C VAL A 664 30.26 -3.39 -11.40
N HIS A 665 29.35 -2.89 -12.21
CA HIS A 665 28.13 -2.24 -11.75
C HIS A 665 26.91 -2.87 -12.39
N VAL A 666 25.90 -3.17 -11.56
CA VAL A 666 24.60 -3.63 -12.04
C VAL A 666 23.56 -2.55 -11.70
N PRO A 667 23.11 -1.80 -12.71
CA PRO A 667 22.14 -0.69 -12.53
C PRO A 667 20.86 -1.10 -11.81
N ALA A 668 20.03 -0.12 -11.44
CA ALA A 668 18.82 -0.28 -10.61
C ALA A 668 19.13 -0.71 -9.17
N GLY A 669 20.01 0.03 -8.49
CA GLY A 669 20.46 -0.25 -7.11
C GLY A 669 19.37 -0.25 -6.04
N ALA A 670 18.17 0.25 -6.34
CA ALA A 670 17.02 0.18 -5.43
C ALA A 670 16.40 -1.22 -5.32
N VAL A 671 16.73 -2.14 -6.26
CA VAL A 671 16.23 -3.52 -6.26
C VAL A 671 17.37 -4.45 -5.88
N PRO A 672 17.27 -5.20 -4.78
CA PRO A 672 18.24 -6.23 -4.44
C PRO A 672 18.29 -7.29 -5.55
N LYS A 673 19.51 -7.72 -5.89
CA LYS A 673 19.76 -8.71 -6.93
C LYS A 673 20.65 -9.80 -6.35
N ASP A 674 20.18 -11.03 -6.41
CA ASP A 674 20.93 -12.18 -5.96
C ASP A 674 20.68 -13.40 -6.86
N GLY A 675 21.68 -14.27 -6.93
CA GLY A 675 21.60 -15.52 -7.67
C GLY A 675 22.79 -15.77 -8.58
N PRO A 676 23.12 -17.06 -8.82
CA PRO A 676 24.29 -17.45 -9.59
C PRO A 676 24.10 -17.30 -11.12
N SER A 677 22.87 -17.17 -11.59
CA SER A 677 22.48 -17.21 -13.01
C SER A 677 22.99 -16.04 -13.86
N ALA A 678 23.58 -15.02 -13.24
CA ALA A 678 24.22 -13.89 -13.91
C ALA A 678 25.69 -14.14 -14.27
N GLY A 679 26.27 -15.26 -13.83
CA GLY A 679 27.70 -15.58 -14.00
C GLY A 679 28.21 -15.46 -15.43
N VAL A 680 27.48 -16.03 -16.39
CA VAL A 680 27.80 -15.92 -17.82
C VAL A 680 27.80 -14.46 -18.31
N ALA A 681 26.88 -13.63 -17.85
CA ALA A 681 26.81 -12.24 -18.26
C ALA A 681 27.91 -11.39 -17.60
N LEU A 682 28.27 -11.71 -16.37
CA LEU A 682 29.41 -11.10 -15.67
C LEU A 682 30.72 -11.40 -16.39
N VAL A 683 30.95 -12.66 -16.79
CA VAL A 683 32.15 -13.03 -17.58
C VAL A 683 32.22 -12.23 -18.86
N VAL A 684 31.11 -12.14 -19.61
CA VAL A 684 31.10 -11.42 -20.89
C VAL A 684 31.33 -9.93 -20.70
N ALA A 685 30.70 -9.30 -19.70
CA ALA A 685 30.90 -7.87 -19.40
C ALA A 685 32.38 -7.57 -19.07
N ILE A 686 32.97 -8.39 -18.18
CA ILE A 686 34.35 -8.21 -17.75
C ILE A 686 35.33 -8.52 -18.91
N ALA A 687 35.11 -9.60 -19.66
CA ALA A 687 35.94 -9.95 -20.84
C ALA A 687 35.84 -8.84 -21.90
N SER A 688 34.67 -8.27 -22.15
CA SER A 688 34.46 -7.15 -23.05
C SER A 688 35.24 -5.91 -22.62
N ALA A 689 35.25 -5.60 -21.31
CA ALA A 689 36.02 -4.48 -20.77
C ALA A 689 37.53 -4.70 -20.87
N LEU A 690 38.01 -5.94 -20.59
CA LEU A 690 39.41 -6.30 -20.66
C LEU A 690 39.95 -6.40 -22.06
N THR A 691 39.16 -6.87 -23.05
CA THR A 691 39.54 -6.94 -24.46
C THR A 691 39.27 -5.65 -25.22
N LYS A 692 38.54 -4.72 -24.61
CA LYS A 692 37.99 -3.52 -25.28
C LYS A 692 37.15 -3.87 -26.52
N THR A 693 36.60 -5.08 -26.56
CA THR A 693 35.71 -5.55 -27.64
C THR A 693 34.28 -5.47 -27.15
N PRO A 694 33.40 -4.74 -27.82
CA PRO A 694 31.98 -4.67 -27.44
C PRO A 694 31.35 -6.06 -27.50
N ALA A 695 30.51 -6.35 -26.48
CA ALA A 695 29.62 -7.50 -26.59
C ALA A 695 28.43 -7.17 -27.52
N ARG A 696 27.82 -8.20 -28.09
CA ARG A 696 26.67 -8.07 -28.97
C ARG A 696 25.49 -7.46 -28.20
N HIS A 697 24.95 -6.37 -28.73
CA HIS A 697 23.82 -5.65 -28.18
C HIS A 697 22.44 -6.30 -28.45
N ASP A 698 22.38 -7.32 -29.31
CA ASP A 698 21.20 -8.10 -29.62
C ASP A 698 21.13 -9.43 -28.87
N LEU A 699 22.08 -9.65 -27.96
CA LEU A 699 22.29 -10.90 -27.25
C LEU A 699 22.06 -10.72 -25.75
N ALA A 700 21.25 -11.59 -25.13
CA ALA A 700 21.16 -11.73 -23.70
C ALA A 700 21.49 -13.16 -23.26
N MET A 701 21.86 -13.35 -22.01
CA MET A 701 22.35 -14.64 -21.55
C MET A 701 21.94 -14.93 -20.11
N SER A 702 21.86 -16.22 -19.78
CA SER A 702 21.69 -16.68 -18.42
C SER A 702 22.41 -18.02 -18.25
N GLY A 703 23.08 -18.19 -17.12
CA GLY A 703 23.83 -19.41 -16.79
C GLY A 703 24.73 -19.18 -15.60
N GLU A 704 24.94 -20.21 -14.82
CA GLU A 704 25.92 -20.24 -13.75
C GLU A 704 27.27 -20.70 -14.30
N ILE A 705 28.34 -20.22 -13.74
CA ILE A 705 29.68 -20.61 -14.16
C ILE A 705 30.46 -21.29 -13.04
N THR A 706 31.29 -22.25 -13.41
CA THR A 706 32.29 -22.86 -12.51
C THR A 706 33.66 -22.27 -12.73
N LEU A 707 34.55 -22.45 -11.75
CA LEU A 707 35.97 -22.07 -11.88
C LEU A 707 36.69 -22.78 -13.01
N ARG A 708 36.13 -23.88 -13.54
CA ARG A 708 36.64 -24.63 -14.68
C ARG A 708 36.04 -24.21 -16.03
N GLY A 709 35.24 -23.16 -16.04
CA GLY A 709 34.60 -22.66 -17.25
C GLY A 709 33.42 -23.47 -17.77
N GLN A 710 32.85 -24.36 -16.93
CA GLN A 710 31.61 -25.04 -17.30
C GLN A 710 30.42 -24.09 -17.06
N VAL A 711 29.43 -24.18 -17.91
CA VAL A 711 28.18 -23.44 -17.81
C VAL A 711 27.10 -24.39 -17.26
N LEU A 712 26.62 -24.12 -16.05
CA LEU A 712 25.67 -24.95 -15.33
C LEU A 712 24.22 -24.48 -15.60
N PRO A 713 23.24 -25.41 -15.50
CA PRO A 713 21.82 -25.11 -15.70
C PRO A 713 21.29 -24.13 -14.65
N VAL A 714 20.27 -23.39 -15.03
CA VAL A 714 19.64 -22.36 -14.18
C VAL A 714 18.11 -22.45 -14.28
N GLY A 715 17.42 -22.02 -13.23
CA GLY A 715 15.96 -22.02 -13.17
C GLY A 715 15.33 -20.83 -13.92
N GLY A 716 14.00 -20.90 -14.14
CA GLY A 716 13.21 -19.83 -14.71
C GLY A 716 13.51 -19.55 -16.20
N ILE A 717 13.92 -20.56 -16.96
CA ILE A 717 14.30 -20.43 -18.37
C ILE A 717 13.17 -19.84 -19.21
N ARG A 718 11.96 -20.29 -19.00
CA ARG A 718 10.79 -19.82 -19.75
C ARG A 718 10.60 -18.30 -19.59
N GLU A 719 10.53 -17.81 -18.38
CA GLU A 719 10.35 -16.38 -18.09
C GLU A 719 11.50 -15.54 -18.61
N LYS A 720 12.73 -16.03 -18.45
CA LYS A 720 13.95 -15.40 -18.94
C LYS A 720 13.94 -15.27 -20.45
N VAL A 721 13.64 -16.35 -21.17
CA VAL A 721 13.60 -16.38 -22.64
C VAL A 721 12.48 -15.48 -23.15
N MET A 722 11.31 -15.49 -22.51
CA MET A 722 10.18 -14.64 -22.88
C MET A 722 10.44 -13.13 -22.67
N ALA A 723 11.32 -12.76 -21.76
CA ALA A 723 11.71 -11.37 -21.56
C ALA A 723 12.57 -10.81 -22.70
N ALA A 724 13.35 -11.66 -23.35
CA ALA A 724 14.30 -11.24 -24.36
C ALA A 724 13.65 -10.52 -25.58
N PRO A 725 12.62 -11.07 -26.26
CA PRO A 725 11.96 -10.39 -27.38
C PRO A 725 11.30 -9.06 -26.96
N ARG A 726 10.74 -9.00 -25.74
CA ARG A 726 10.13 -7.78 -25.19
C ARG A 726 11.14 -6.63 -25.05
N ALA A 727 12.40 -6.97 -24.73
CA ALA A 727 13.49 -6.02 -24.65
C ALA A 727 14.14 -5.73 -26.04
N GLY A 728 13.65 -6.34 -27.09
CA GLY A 728 14.19 -6.21 -28.44
C GLY A 728 15.47 -7.04 -28.68
N ILE A 729 15.73 -8.05 -27.84
CA ILE A 729 16.83 -9.02 -28.00
C ILE A 729 16.46 -10.01 -29.09
N ARG A 730 17.43 -10.34 -29.93
CA ARG A 730 17.26 -11.26 -31.07
C ARG A 730 17.94 -12.63 -30.88
N ALA A 731 18.80 -12.72 -29.88
CA ALA A 731 19.48 -13.96 -29.54
C ALA A 731 19.64 -14.13 -28.06
N VAL A 732 19.57 -15.37 -27.59
CA VAL A 732 19.84 -15.73 -26.19
C VAL A 732 20.87 -16.82 -26.12
N VAL A 733 21.73 -16.78 -25.10
CA VAL A 733 22.65 -17.86 -24.76
C VAL A 733 22.19 -18.48 -23.45
N LEU A 734 22.05 -19.80 -23.47
CA LEU A 734 21.61 -20.61 -22.33
C LEU A 734 22.52 -21.85 -22.15
N PRO A 735 22.58 -22.42 -20.95
CA PRO A 735 23.26 -23.69 -20.75
C PRO A 735 22.62 -24.81 -21.58
N ARG A 736 23.43 -25.70 -22.19
CA ARG A 736 22.90 -26.85 -22.92
C ARG A 736 22.05 -27.77 -22.06
N ALA A 737 22.38 -27.88 -20.78
CA ALA A 737 21.61 -28.67 -19.81
C ALA A 737 20.16 -28.19 -19.65
N ASN A 738 19.84 -26.93 -20.04
CA ASN A 738 18.48 -26.40 -20.06
C ASN A 738 17.74 -26.61 -21.39
N GLU A 739 18.23 -27.45 -22.30
CA GLU A 739 17.59 -27.72 -23.59
C GLU A 739 16.16 -28.26 -23.43
N GLN A 740 15.94 -29.10 -22.42
CA GLN A 740 14.62 -29.66 -22.12
C GLN A 740 13.60 -28.59 -21.70
N ASP A 741 14.05 -27.57 -20.96
CA ASP A 741 13.18 -26.46 -20.53
C ASP A 741 12.68 -25.62 -21.70
N LEU A 742 13.42 -25.61 -22.82
CA LEU A 742 13.00 -24.91 -24.04
C LEU A 742 11.83 -25.60 -24.73
N ALA A 743 11.71 -26.93 -24.61
CA ALA A 743 10.59 -27.67 -25.19
C ALA A 743 9.24 -27.27 -24.57
N GLU A 744 9.26 -26.71 -23.39
CA GLU A 744 8.07 -26.21 -22.68
C GLU A 744 7.63 -24.82 -23.15
N ILE A 745 8.47 -24.11 -23.93
CA ILE A 745 8.16 -22.77 -24.41
C ILE A 745 7.37 -22.85 -25.69
N PRO A 746 6.17 -22.22 -25.77
CA PRO A 746 5.41 -22.23 -27.02
C PRO A 746 6.24 -21.66 -28.17
N PRO A 747 6.27 -22.30 -29.35
CA PRO A 747 7.02 -21.83 -30.52
C PRO A 747 6.72 -20.37 -30.90
N SER A 748 5.48 -19.93 -30.67
CA SER A 748 5.05 -18.55 -30.95
C SER A 748 5.74 -17.51 -30.03
N ALA A 749 6.20 -17.91 -28.85
CA ALA A 749 6.86 -17.02 -27.88
C ALA A 749 8.33 -16.77 -28.21
N VAL A 750 8.94 -17.69 -28.94
CA VAL A 750 10.36 -17.62 -29.35
C VAL A 750 10.53 -17.32 -30.84
N GLN A 751 9.42 -17.02 -31.54
CA GLN A 751 9.46 -16.72 -32.96
C GLN A 751 10.38 -15.51 -33.23
N GLY A 752 11.40 -15.74 -34.07
CA GLY A 752 12.40 -14.74 -34.39
C GLY A 752 13.56 -14.59 -33.35
N LEU A 753 13.55 -15.37 -32.27
CA LEU A 753 14.64 -15.43 -31.29
C LEU A 753 15.59 -16.61 -31.66
N ARG A 754 16.88 -16.32 -31.73
CA ARG A 754 17.91 -17.36 -31.88
C ARG A 754 18.36 -17.83 -30.52
N VAL A 755 18.30 -19.13 -30.26
CA VAL A 755 18.79 -19.72 -29.02
C VAL A 755 20.12 -20.42 -29.28
N HIS A 756 21.14 -20.04 -28.50
CA HIS A 756 22.45 -20.66 -28.51
C HIS A 756 22.64 -21.45 -27.24
N LEU A 757 22.89 -22.73 -27.33
CA LEU A 757 23.18 -23.61 -26.21
C LEU A 757 24.69 -23.80 -26.07
N VAL A 758 25.22 -23.54 -24.86
CA VAL A 758 26.64 -23.61 -24.59
C VAL A 758 26.91 -24.49 -23.36
N ASP A 759 28.05 -25.15 -23.37
CA ASP A 759 28.55 -25.95 -22.25
C ASP A 759 29.72 -25.26 -21.54
N ARG A 760 30.40 -24.36 -22.25
CA ARG A 760 31.63 -23.73 -21.80
C ARG A 760 31.66 -22.23 -22.02
N VAL A 761 32.40 -21.55 -21.16
CA VAL A 761 32.61 -20.10 -21.23
C VAL A 761 33.34 -19.67 -22.50
N GLU A 762 34.25 -20.51 -23.01
CA GLU A 762 34.98 -20.23 -24.26
C GLU A 762 34.01 -20.10 -25.46
N ASP A 763 33.03 -21.01 -25.59
CA ASP A 763 32.00 -20.99 -26.64
C ASP A 763 31.11 -19.74 -26.47
N LEU A 764 30.75 -19.43 -25.22
CA LEU A 764 29.99 -18.23 -24.90
C LEU A 764 30.70 -16.96 -25.35
N LEU A 765 31.99 -16.80 -25.04
CA LEU A 765 32.79 -15.64 -25.43
C LEU A 765 32.92 -15.52 -26.95
N GLY A 766 33.07 -16.65 -27.65
CA GLY A 766 33.09 -16.70 -29.12
C GLY A 766 31.79 -16.17 -29.77
N ILE A 767 30.65 -16.44 -29.14
CA ILE A 767 29.33 -15.95 -29.59
C ILE A 767 29.11 -14.49 -29.20
N ALA A 768 29.45 -14.13 -27.96
CA ALA A 768 29.09 -12.84 -27.36
C ALA A 768 30.00 -11.69 -27.79
N LEU A 769 31.29 -11.95 -28.02
CA LEU A 769 32.30 -10.95 -28.43
C LEU A 769 32.55 -10.96 -29.95
N ALA A 770 31.70 -11.64 -30.73
CA ALA A 770 31.79 -11.57 -32.17
C ALA A 770 31.54 -10.12 -32.67
N PRO A 771 32.15 -9.73 -33.82
CA PRO A 771 32.00 -8.38 -34.36
C PRO A 771 30.51 -8.01 -34.49
N CYS A 772 30.16 -6.85 -33.94
CA CYS A 772 28.81 -6.31 -34.06
C CYS A 772 28.58 -5.86 -35.50
N GLU A 773 27.70 -6.51 -36.27
CA GLU A 773 27.28 -5.98 -37.56
C GLU A 773 26.53 -4.65 -37.29
N PRO A 774 26.98 -3.53 -37.90
CA PRO A 774 26.30 -2.26 -37.72
C PRO A 774 24.88 -2.37 -38.31
N GLU A 775 23.87 -2.20 -37.46
CA GLU A 775 22.48 -2.13 -37.91
C GLU A 775 22.36 -1.03 -38.96
N GLN A 776 21.97 -1.36 -40.20
CA GLN A 776 21.58 -0.36 -41.18
C GLN A 776 20.47 0.49 -40.57
N ARG A 777 20.81 1.70 -40.17
CA ARG A 777 19.83 2.68 -39.70
C ARG A 777 18.74 2.78 -40.75
N PRO A 778 17.47 2.49 -40.49
CA PRO A 778 16.42 2.93 -41.39
C PRO A 778 16.60 4.43 -41.56
N ALA A 779 16.72 4.84 -42.82
CA ALA A 779 16.91 6.24 -43.20
C ALA A 779 15.97 7.12 -42.35
N ALA A 780 16.54 8.01 -41.56
CA ALA A 780 15.78 8.89 -40.69
C ALA A 780 14.73 9.63 -41.50
N GLY A 781 13.51 9.15 -41.43
CA GLY A 781 12.38 9.79 -42.10
C GLY A 781 12.32 11.26 -41.71
N THR A 782 12.07 12.07 -42.70
CA THR A 782 12.01 13.53 -42.81
C THR A 782 11.29 14.30 -41.68
N ALA A 783 10.89 13.63 -40.57
CA ALA A 783 10.27 14.26 -39.40
C ALA A 783 11.28 15.02 -38.50
N GLY A 784 12.53 14.56 -38.39
CA GLY A 784 13.58 15.22 -37.61
C GLY A 784 14.11 16.49 -38.24
N ALA A 785 14.05 16.59 -39.59
CA ALA A 785 14.45 17.78 -40.31
C ALA A 785 13.44 18.92 -40.18
N ARG A 786 12.15 18.62 -40.04
CA ARG A 786 11.09 19.64 -39.81
C ARG A 786 11.11 20.22 -38.39
N LEU A 787 11.50 19.47 -37.37
CA LEU A 787 11.64 19.98 -36.00
C LEU A 787 12.90 20.90 -35.85
N ARG A 788 14.01 20.57 -36.52
CA ARG A 788 15.22 21.42 -36.54
C ARG A 788 15.04 22.65 -37.36
N ALA A 789 14.25 22.64 -38.43
CA ALA A 789 13.88 23.81 -39.21
C ALA A 789 12.93 24.75 -38.45
N GLY A 790 11.99 24.20 -37.65
CA GLY A 790 11.13 24.98 -36.78
C GLY A 790 11.88 25.69 -35.63
N GLN A 791 12.86 25.02 -35.04
CA GLN A 791 13.69 25.61 -33.97
C GLN A 791 14.69 26.67 -34.50
N ARG A 792 15.18 26.54 -35.73
CA ARG A 792 16.00 27.57 -36.40
C ARG A 792 15.17 28.81 -36.75
N LYS A 793 13.92 28.68 -37.17
CA LYS A 793 13.02 29.81 -37.45
C LYS A 793 12.61 30.54 -36.16
N ALA A 794 12.40 29.80 -35.05
CA ALA A 794 12.09 30.42 -33.73
C ALA A 794 13.31 31.17 -33.17
N ARG A 795 14.53 30.64 -33.32
CA ARG A 795 15.75 31.35 -32.88
C ARG A 795 16.11 32.55 -33.76
N ALA A 796 15.79 32.57 -35.05
CA ALA A 796 15.97 33.71 -35.94
C ALA A 796 14.94 34.81 -35.66
N GLY A 797 13.73 34.46 -35.22
CA GLY A 797 12.69 35.46 -34.83
C GLY A 797 13.06 36.19 -33.54
N THR A 798 13.62 35.48 -32.54
CA THR A 798 14.05 36.09 -31.26
C THR A 798 15.32 36.94 -31.38
N ALA A 799 16.21 36.63 -32.34
CA ALA A 799 17.40 37.46 -32.61
C ALA A 799 17.03 38.79 -33.28
N ARG A 800 16.03 38.83 -34.19
CA ARG A 800 15.53 40.07 -34.79
C ARG A 800 14.74 40.97 -33.81
N ALA A 801 14.07 40.39 -32.80
CA ALA A 801 13.39 41.13 -31.78
C ALA A 801 14.37 41.80 -30.79
N ARG A 802 15.53 41.18 -30.51
CA ARG A 802 16.56 41.74 -29.63
C ARG A 802 17.40 42.83 -30.31
N GLN A 803 17.53 42.87 -31.63
CA GLN A 803 18.24 43.92 -32.38
C GLN A 803 17.43 45.21 -32.55
N ARG A 804 16.12 45.22 -32.32
CA ARG A 804 15.30 46.45 -32.36
C ARG A 804 15.20 47.19 -31.01
N ALA A 805 15.64 46.55 -29.90
CA ALA A 805 15.57 47.12 -28.56
C ALA A 805 16.88 47.74 -28.05
N SER A 806 17.92 47.77 -28.87
CA SER A 806 19.19 48.40 -28.49
C SER A 806 19.61 49.50 -29.43
N ARG A 807 19.09 50.72 -29.22
CA ARG A 807 19.72 51.97 -29.67
C ARG A 807 19.86 52.89 -28.47
N PRO A 808 21.07 53.43 -28.20
CA PRO A 808 21.37 54.10 -26.96
C PRO A 808 21.08 55.58 -27.01
N ALA A 809 20.67 56.13 -25.87
CA ALA A 809 20.74 57.56 -25.57
C ALA A 809 22.07 57.86 -24.86
N ARG A 810 22.76 58.80 -25.32
CA ARG A 810 24.07 59.33 -24.85
C ARG A 810 23.91 60.12 -23.56
N THR A 811 24.95 60.09 -22.76
CA THR A 811 25.69 61.11 -21.94
C THR A 811 25.84 60.60 -20.52
N ALA A 812 26.93 60.72 -19.83
CA ALA A 812 28.20 61.34 -19.77
C ALA A 812 28.84 60.89 -18.45
N SER A 813 30.16 60.68 -18.54
CA SER A 813 31.23 60.92 -17.55
C SER A 813 31.07 60.58 -16.09
N SER A 814 31.90 59.68 -15.53
CA SER A 814 33.14 60.03 -14.81
C SER A 814 33.75 58.76 -14.13
N ARG A 815 35.06 58.68 -14.29
CA ARG A 815 36.02 57.74 -13.66
C ARG A 815 36.45 58.31 -12.31
N PRO A 816 37.37 57.73 -11.56
CA PRO A 816 37.67 56.36 -11.18
C PRO A 816 37.98 56.17 -9.64
N ALA A 817 38.30 54.98 -9.19
CA ALA A 817 39.40 54.60 -8.25
C ALA A 817 39.21 53.19 -7.69
N ARG A 818 40.10 52.31 -7.98
CA ARG A 818 41.21 51.63 -7.24
C ARG A 818 40.99 51.36 -5.77
N ALA A 819 41.08 50.08 -5.37
CA ALA A 819 42.15 49.46 -4.60
C ALA A 819 41.66 48.10 -4.07
N ARG A 820 42.34 47.02 -4.39
CA ARG A 820 43.46 46.31 -3.69
C ARG A 820 43.10 45.78 -2.31
N GLY A 821 43.32 44.49 -2.18
CA GLY A 821 43.92 43.90 -1.00
C GLY A 821 43.31 42.62 -0.52
N ARG A 822 43.83 41.49 -0.90
CA ARG A 822 44.79 40.60 -0.19
C ARG A 822 44.21 39.80 0.99
N ARG A 823 44.26 38.50 0.80
CA ARG A 823 44.97 37.46 1.60
C ARG A 823 44.38 37.12 2.95
N LYS A 824 44.18 35.93 3.29
CA LYS A 824 44.91 34.69 3.69
C LYS A 824 44.06 34.00 4.73
N ALA A 825 43.76 32.75 4.64
CA ALA A 825 44.54 31.57 4.90
C ALA A 825 44.37 31.01 6.35
N SER A 826 44.25 29.71 6.39
CA SER A 826 44.58 28.78 7.46
C SER A 826 43.53 28.63 8.58
N GLY A 827 43.23 27.55 9.06
CA GLY A 827 43.83 26.25 9.10
C GLY A 827 43.26 25.45 10.23
N ALA A 828 43.18 24.21 9.99
CA ALA A 828 43.51 23.08 10.87
C ALA A 828 42.72 22.74 12.12
N ALA A 829 42.24 21.57 12.08
CA ALA A 829 42.56 20.47 12.99
C ALA A 829 41.63 20.22 14.19
N ALA A 830 40.99 19.15 14.17
CA ALA A 830 41.35 17.90 14.77
C ALA A 830 40.55 17.46 16.01
N ARG A 831 40.12 16.26 15.91
CA ARG A 831 40.10 15.17 16.90
C ARG A 831 38.86 14.94 17.78
N ARG A 832 38.29 13.77 17.51
CA ARG A 832 38.11 12.60 18.43
C ARG A 832 37.08 12.79 19.54
N ARG A 833 36.19 11.91 19.81
CA ARG A 833 36.13 10.47 20.03
C ARG A 833 34.73 10.07 20.51
N ARG A 834 34.30 8.90 20.05
CA ARG A 834 33.72 7.70 20.70
C ARG A 834 32.44 7.82 21.50
N ALA A 835 31.64 7.03 21.02
CA ALA A 835 30.56 6.11 21.44
C ALA A 835 30.52 5.75 22.97
N PRO A 836 29.45 5.09 23.49
CA PRO A 836 28.92 3.85 22.98
C PRO A 836 27.59 3.98 22.25
#